data_f05c077476f68b8b3bc833f23003d625
#
_entry.id   f05c077476f68b8b3bc833f23003d625
#
_cell.length_a   1.000
_cell.length_b   1.000
_cell.length_c   1.000
_cell.angle_alpha   90.00
_cell.angle_beta   90.00
_cell.angle_gamma   90.00
#
_symmetry.space_group_name_H-M   'P 1'
#
loop_
_entity.id
_entity.type
_entity.pdbx_description
1 polymer ?
#
loop_
_entity_poly.entity_id
_entity_poly.type
_entity_poly.pdbx_seq_one_letter_code
_entity_poly.pdbx_strand_id
1 'polypeptide(L)'
;MLADIGEPAARACQYSRLSADISTDLLTGRFDGAVLECVRYLKGSTDTLSADSPAFIVRLAHRITAGTPIEIGSGSASTLPLSPLVSPFTTMKGEYGKYVCKPPEAGKIPSPIKSEGVSLSTTELQKIADGLAESLVNLSGAGINSILKALEQYLSYLPQNTIANAPRDISIFDHAKLRAALAACITEYCAEKGITDLRRSLSEEADSFLNTDAFLMYSCDISGIQSFIYNITSSGALKSLRGRSFAIEILMEHFIDELLNASELTRANLIYSGGGHCYILLPNTEKSRKAADDCASMIRRWLIEHYGTALYFASAYVSCSANALMNVPAEKSPYSAIFIALSRALSSKKLHRYTADEIRLLNTQPCGENECKICGKTSESDICYDCAVFQNIGGELVRGGKYIAVTKSPIGGIDWELPSMTQKKVWLNFTDKTDSSDILRFHTINNDSLKPYDELFAGDLSVGTYCYDSDLGALTDSAREADGGIKRIAVCRADVDNLGAAFVSGFVDKSGNNPSQSNRYVSLTRTAAFSRSMSLFFKRYINDVLSAECDFKLSKKNSAGQVNIVYSGGDDVFLVGVWDDVITSAVNLRDAFIKYCCGALTISAGIGIFRVKYPISAAAEFTAELEDAAKARCDDNGVLVKNAVALFDVGSEYIFNWNELKEKVIEEKLTLIQEYIDGEKDTESVGHGKAMLYKLLSLCRDFDKRINVAKIAYLLARMEPSSGDKQRHILYRRFSDSIYTWATIPSDRQELIMAICIYSYLTR
;
A
#
# COMPACT_ATOMS: atom_id res chain seq x y z
N MET A 1 -21.39 -11.16 7.51
CA MET A 1 -20.20 -10.89 8.33
C MET A 1 -20.11 -11.77 9.57
N LEU A 2 -21.12 -11.81 10.41
CA LEU A 2 -21.10 -12.41 11.75
C LEU A 2 -21.13 -13.94 11.79
N ALA A 3 -21.24 -14.64 10.65
CA ALA A 3 -21.41 -16.09 10.63
C ALA A 3 -20.20 -16.90 11.11
N ASP A 4 -19.00 -16.36 11.04
CA ASP A 4 -17.76 -17.06 11.42
C ASP A 4 -17.14 -16.55 12.74
N ILE A 5 -17.86 -15.73 13.53
CA ILE A 5 -17.35 -15.19 14.81
C ILE A 5 -17.08 -16.28 15.87
N GLY A 6 -17.78 -17.40 15.80
CA GLY A 6 -17.55 -18.57 16.65
C GLY A 6 -16.38 -19.46 16.23
N GLU A 7 -15.77 -19.19 15.08
CA GLU A 7 -14.71 -20.05 14.52
C GLU A 7 -13.45 -20.12 15.41
N PRO A 8 -12.94 -19.03 16.01
CA PRO A 8 -11.80 -19.11 16.93
C PRO A 8 -12.08 -20.00 18.15
N ALA A 9 -13.27 -19.87 18.76
CA ALA A 9 -13.68 -20.70 19.90
C ALA A 9 -13.92 -22.18 19.48
N ALA A 10 -14.51 -22.42 18.31
CA ALA A 10 -14.67 -23.77 17.78
C ALA A 10 -13.31 -24.47 17.58
N ARG A 11 -12.32 -23.76 17.07
CA ARG A 11 -10.94 -24.26 16.93
C ARG A 11 -10.27 -24.49 18.27
N ALA A 12 -10.46 -23.59 19.24
CA ALA A 12 -9.92 -23.76 20.59
C ALA A 12 -10.44 -25.00 21.28
N CYS A 13 -11.73 -25.37 21.08
CA CYS A 13 -12.32 -26.57 21.61
C CYS A 13 -12.25 -27.78 20.65
N GLN A 14 -11.42 -27.74 19.62
CA GLN A 14 -11.21 -28.77 18.62
C GLN A 14 -12.53 -29.24 17.96
N TYR A 15 -13.44 -28.29 17.70
CA TYR A 15 -14.77 -28.51 17.13
C TYR A 15 -15.68 -29.47 17.93
N SER A 16 -15.50 -29.54 19.24
CA SER A 16 -16.48 -30.22 20.11
C SER A 16 -17.86 -29.54 20.07
N ARG A 17 -17.91 -28.27 19.64
CA ARG A 17 -19.12 -27.51 19.26
C ARG A 17 -18.93 -26.90 17.88
N LEU A 18 -20.01 -26.80 17.10
CA LEU A 18 -19.99 -26.21 15.77
C LEU A 18 -19.81 -24.70 15.86
N SER A 19 -19.03 -24.13 14.95
CA SER A 19 -18.79 -22.67 14.86
C SER A 19 -20.11 -21.88 14.71
N ALA A 20 -21.08 -22.40 13.96
CA ALA A 20 -22.39 -21.74 13.78
C ALA A 20 -23.20 -21.68 15.09
N ASP A 21 -23.14 -22.73 15.93
CA ASP A 21 -23.82 -22.76 17.23
C ASP A 21 -23.19 -21.72 18.19
N ILE A 22 -21.86 -21.68 18.25
CA ILE A 22 -21.13 -20.69 19.05
C ILE A 22 -21.44 -19.28 18.58
N SER A 23 -21.41 -19.05 17.25
CA SER A 23 -21.77 -17.74 16.65
C SER A 23 -23.20 -17.34 17.02
N THR A 24 -24.15 -18.27 16.94
CA THR A 24 -25.55 -18.03 17.29
C THR A 24 -25.70 -17.64 18.77
N ASP A 25 -25.04 -18.38 19.67
CA ASP A 25 -25.07 -18.10 21.11
C ASP A 25 -24.49 -16.70 21.43
N LEU A 26 -23.38 -16.34 20.80
CA LEU A 26 -22.75 -15.01 20.95
C LEU A 26 -23.65 -13.86 20.49
N LEU A 27 -24.52 -14.10 19.50
CA LEU A 27 -25.41 -13.09 18.91
C LEU A 27 -26.79 -13.05 19.55
N THR A 28 -27.21 -14.13 20.23
CA THR A 28 -28.54 -14.25 20.85
C THR A 28 -28.76 -13.13 21.90
N GLY A 29 -29.90 -12.46 21.79
CA GLY A 29 -30.27 -11.33 22.62
C GLY A 29 -29.60 -9.99 22.25
N ARG A 30 -28.76 -9.98 21.21
CA ARG A 30 -28.02 -8.78 20.73
C ARG A 30 -28.42 -8.38 19.31
N PHE A 31 -28.83 -9.33 18.50
CA PHE A 31 -29.23 -9.13 17.12
C PHE A 31 -30.62 -9.75 16.88
N ASP A 32 -31.28 -9.30 15.83
CA ASP A 32 -32.62 -9.77 15.48
C ASP A 32 -32.65 -11.23 15.00
N GLY A 33 -33.87 -11.81 14.93
CA GLY A 33 -34.05 -13.21 14.54
C GLY A 33 -33.58 -13.53 13.11
N ALA A 34 -33.65 -12.57 12.18
CA ALA A 34 -33.22 -12.77 10.80
C ALA A 34 -31.70 -12.91 10.70
N VAL A 35 -30.93 -12.15 11.49
CA VAL A 35 -29.46 -12.31 11.58
C VAL A 35 -29.11 -13.68 12.16
N LEU A 36 -29.79 -14.09 13.24
CA LEU A 36 -29.54 -15.40 13.86
C LEU A 36 -29.89 -16.54 12.89
N GLU A 37 -30.95 -16.42 12.12
CA GLU A 37 -31.34 -17.36 11.08
C GLU A 37 -30.24 -17.48 10.02
N CYS A 38 -29.74 -16.36 9.48
CA CYS A 38 -28.67 -16.36 8.50
C CYS A 38 -27.38 -17.03 9.01
N VAL A 39 -27.03 -16.84 10.29
CA VAL A 39 -25.83 -17.44 10.91
C VAL A 39 -26.04 -18.95 11.09
N ARG A 40 -27.16 -19.37 11.66
CA ARG A 40 -27.47 -20.78 11.96
C ARG A 40 -27.53 -21.62 10.70
N TYR A 41 -28.17 -21.14 9.67
CA TYR A 41 -28.42 -21.89 8.44
C TYR A 41 -27.38 -21.71 7.34
N LEU A 42 -26.25 -21.04 7.61
CA LEU A 42 -25.18 -20.88 6.61
C LEU A 42 -24.70 -22.23 6.03
N LYS A 43 -24.54 -23.25 6.86
CA LYS A 43 -24.04 -24.60 6.48
C LYS A 43 -25.05 -25.73 6.79
N GLY A 44 -26.19 -25.44 7.41
CA GLY A 44 -27.20 -26.42 7.82
C GLY A 44 -28.21 -26.78 6.72
N SER A 45 -29.16 -27.73 7.02
CA SER A 45 -30.30 -27.96 6.16
C SER A 45 -31.21 -26.74 6.10
N THR A 46 -31.78 -26.49 4.93
CA THR A 46 -32.66 -25.34 4.66
C THR A 46 -34.13 -25.73 4.56
N ASP A 47 -34.50 -27.01 4.87
CA ASP A 47 -35.84 -27.55 4.66
C ASP A 47 -36.91 -26.82 5.47
N THR A 48 -36.53 -26.27 6.63
CA THR A 48 -37.44 -25.57 7.54
C THR A 48 -37.51 -24.05 7.29
N LEU A 49 -36.72 -23.50 6.39
CA LEU A 49 -36.73 -22.05 6.11
C LEU A 49 -37.94 -21.67 5.24
N SER A 50 -38.45 -20.46 5.42
CA SER A 50 -39.42 -19.88 4.49
C SER A 50 -38.82 -19.62 3.10
N ALA A 51 -39.62 -19.52 2.05
CA ALA A 51 -39.13 -19.30 0.69
C ALA A 51 -38.45 -17.95 0.49
N ASP A 52 -38.82 -16.99 1.31
CA ASP A 52 -38.31 -15.60 1.33
C ASP A 52 -37.17 -15.37 2.35
N SER A 53 -36.67 -16.45 3.00
CA SER A 53 -35.64 -16.31 4.03
C SER A 53 -34.34 -15.71 3.48
N PRO A 54 -33.78 -14.65 4.11
CA PRO A 54 -32.52 -14.04 3.71
C PRO A 54 -31.31 -14.99 3.87
N ALA A 55 -31.46 -16.11 4.55
CA ALA A 55 -30.44 -17.14 4.66
C ALA A 55 -30.01 -17.68 3.29
N PHE A 56 -30.90 -17.75 2.29
CA PHE A 56 -30.57 -18.16 0.93
C PHE A 56 -29.60 -17.19 0.26
N ILE A 57 -29.74 -15.87 0.50
CA ILE A 57 -28.81 -14.84 0.01
C ILE A 57 -27.41 -15.06 0.59
N VAL A 58 -27.33 -15.23 1.91
CA VAL A 58 -26.03 -15.40 2.60
C VAL A 58 -25.33 -16.72 2.19
N ARG A 59 -26.11 -17.79 1.97
CA ARG A 59 -25.58 -19.07 1.46
C ARG A 59 -25.02 -18.94 0.04
N LEU A 60 -25.74 -18.26 -0.85
CA LEU A 60 -25.25 -18.02 -2.21
C LEU A 60 -24.00 -17.14 -2.20
N ALA A 61 -23.99 -16.07 -1.41
CA ALA A 61 -22.82 -15.22 -1.22
C ALA A 61 -21.62 -16.01 -0.66
N HIS A 62 -21.85 -16.95 0.26
CA HIS A 62 -20.82 -17.86 0.76
C HIS A 62 -20.29 -18.78 -0.33
N ARG A 63 -21.16 -19.38 -1.16
CA ARG A 63 -20.75 -20.20 -2.32
C ARG A 63 -19.88 -19.42 -3.27
N ILE A 64 -20.26 -18.20 -3.62
CA ILE A 64 -19.49 -17.32 -4.52
C ILE A 64 -18.12 -16.96 -3.91
N THR A 65 -18.08 -16.62 -2.62
CA THR A 65 -16.83 -16.27 -1.93
C THR A 65 -15.87 -17.45 -1.80
N ALA A 66 -16.40 -18.65 -1.55
CA ALA A 66 -15.60 -19.88 -1.46
C ALA A 66 -14.98 -20.28 -2.81
N GLY A 67 -15.61 -19.85 -3.92
CA GLY A 67 -15.19 -20.20 -5.28
C GLY A 67 -15.38 -21.67 -5.63
N THR A 68 -14.71 -22.12 -6.68
CA THR A 68 -14.68 -23.55 -7.05
C THR A 68 -13.98 -24.36 -5.95
N PRO A 69 -14.57 -25.48 -5.47
CA PRO A 69 -13.91 -26.35 -4.52
C PRO A 69 -12.57 -26.83 -5.08
N ILE A 70 -11.50 -26.58 -4.34
CA ILE A 70 -10.21 -27.19 -4.63
C ILE A 70 -10.29 -28.60 -4.05
N GLU A 71 -10.03 -29.63 -4.86
CA GLU A 71 -9.97 -31.03 -4.38
C GLU A 71 -9.01 -31.16 -3.20
N ILE A 72 -9.48 -31.76 -2.13
CA ILE A 72 -8.96 -31.59 -0.80
C ILE A 72 -8.54 -32.95 -0.25
N GLY A 73 -7.30 -33.02 0.25
CA GLY A 73 -6.81 -34.15 1.04
C GLY A 73 -7.53 -34.22 2.40
N SER A 74 -7.62 -35.42 2.94
CA SER A 74 -8.16 -35.68 4.29
C SER A 74 -7.18 -35.20 5.37
N GLY A 75 -7.61 -34.33 6.27
CA GLY A 75 -6.84 -33.86 7.43
C GLY A 75 -7.29 -32.49 7.89
N SER A 76 -7.18 -32.21 9.18
CA SER A 76 -7.48 -30.89 9.75
C SER A 76 -6.21 -30.13 10.11
N ALA A 77 -6.15 -28.88 9.71
CA ALA A 77 -5.06 -27.92 10.04
C ALA A 77 -5.61 -26.73 10.81
N SER A 78 -6.57 -26.97 11.70
CA SER A 78 -7.33 -25.94 12.43
C SER A 78 -6.47 -25.01 13.30
N THR A 79 -5.29 -25.48 13.73
CA THR A 79 -4.36 -24.73 14.57
C THR A 79 -3.27 -24.01 13.77
N LEU A 80 -3.21 -24.18 12.46
CA LEU A 80 -2.20 -23.50 11.65
C LEU A 80 -2.59 -22.03 11.42
N PRO A 81 -1.63 -21.09 11.56
CA PRO A 81 -1.85 -19.69 11.24
C PRO A 81 -2.08 -19.45 9.74
N LEU A 82 -2.48 -18.21 9.41
CA LEU A 82 -2.62 -17.76 8.03
C LEU A 82 -1.29 -17.89 7.28
N SER A 83 -1.32 -18.46 6.09
CA SER A 83 -0.20 -18.38 5.16
C SER A 83 -0.17 -17.01 4.50
N PRO A 84 1.01 -16.44 4.18
CA PRO A 84 1.09 -15.28 3.30
C PRO A 84 0.35 -15.55 2.00
N LEU A 85 -0.22 -14.51 1.41
CA LEU A 85 -0.84 -14.62 0.11
C LEU A 85 0.14 -15.28 -0.86
N VAL A 86 -0.38 -16.26 -1.57
CA VAL A 86 0.38 -16.92 -2.61
C VAL A 86 0.82 -15.85 -3.59
N SER A 87 2.12 -15.83 -3.83
CA SER A 87 2.69 -14.89 -4.75
C SER A 87 1.97 -14.92 -6.10
N PRO A 88 1.49 -13.77 -6.55
CA PRO A 88 0.96 -13.66 -7.90
C PRO A 88 1.94 -14.09 -9.00
N PHE A 89 3.23 -14.21 -8.71
CA PHE A 89 4.26 -14.43 -9.73
C PHE A 89 5.15 -15.64 -9.47
N THR A 90 5.15 -16.19 -8.26
CA THR A 90 5.90 -17.42 -8.01
C THR A 90 5.12 -18.59 -8.57
N THR A 91 5.82 -19.42 -9.30
CA THR A 91 5.37 -20.79 -9.55
C THR A 91 5.12 -21.41 -8.19
N MET A 92 3.89 -21.84 -7.93
CA MET A 92 3.49 -22.44 -6.66
C MET A 92 4.15 -23.80 -6.40
N LYS A 93 5.26 -24.11 -7.07
CA LYS A 93 6.03 -25.32 -6.92
C LYS A 93 6.51 -25.47 -5.48
N GLY A 94 5.69 -26.12 -4.67
CA GLY A 94 6.08 -26.63 -3.35
C GLY A 94 6.31 -25.58 -2.27
N GLU A 95 5.90 -24.32 -2.46
CA GLU A 95 6.06 -23.26 -1.45
C GLU A 95 4.80 -22.96 -0.64
N TYR A 96 3.68 -23.56 -1.02
CA TYR A 96 2.45 -23.50 -0.26
C TYR A 96 2.65 -24.01 1.17
N GLY A 97 2.34 -23.15 2.13
CA GLY A 97 2.46 -23.50 3.54
C GLY A 97 3.86 -23.54 4.12
N LYS A 98 4.92 -23.18 3.35
CA LYS A 98 6.26 -23.05 3.91
C LYS A 98 6.39 -21.89 4.88
N TYR A 99 5.54 -20.88 4.76
CA TYR A 99 5.52 -19.69 5.62
C TYR A 99 4.13 -19.48 6.20
N VAL A 100 4.09 -18.93 7.41
CA VAL A 100 2.87 -18.55 8.11
C VAL A 100 3.04 -17.19 8.78
N CYS A 101 1.94 -16.46 8.95
CA CYS A 101 1.87 -15.20 9.68
C CYS A 101 1.06 -15.38 10.95
N LYS A 102 1.68 -15.25 12.12
CA LYS A 102 0.96 -15.07 13.38
C LYS A 102 0.42 -13.63 13.50
N PRO A 103 -0.63 -13.41 14.31
CA PRO A 103 -1.03 -12.06 14.67
C PRO A 103 0.20 -11.27 15.14
N PRO A 104 0.45 -10.06 14.61
CA PRO A 104 1.58 -9.27 15.06
C PRO A 104 1.37 -8.79 16.49
N GLU A 105 2.45 -8.64 17.24
CA GLU A 105 2.44 -7.88 18.47
C GLU A 105 2.17 -6.40 18.16
N ALA A 106 1.58 -5.67 19.11
CA ALA A 106 1.33 -4.24 18.91
C ALA A 106 2.61 -3.49 18.52
N GLY A 107 2.55 -2.68 17.46
CA GLY A 107 3.67 -1.92 16.92
C GLY A 107 4.70 -2.75 16.14
N LYS A 108 4.39 -4.00 15.80
CA LYS A 108 5.26 -4.84 14.93
C LYS A 108 4.58 -5.18 13.62
N ILE A 109 5.40 -5.29 12.58
CA ILE A 109 4.97 -5.71 11.25
C ILE A 109 4.78 -7.23 11.24
N PRO A 110 3.70 -7.76 10.63
CA PRO A 110 3.58 -9.20 10.41
C PRO A 110 4.76 -9.67 9.57
N SER A 111 5.59 -10.51 10.15
CA SER A 111 6.71 -11.13 9.44
C SER A 111 6.41 -12.60 9.22
N PRO A 112 6.38 -13.07 7.96
CA PRO A 112 6.26 -14.48 7.67
C PRO A 112 7.42 -15.26 8.27
N ILE A 113 7.09 -16.37 8.94
CA ILE A 113 8.05 -17.31 9.52
C ILE A 113 7.86 -18.69 8.89
N LYS A 114 8.90 -19.53 8.91
CA LYS A 114 8.78 -20.90 8.39
C LYS A 114 7.69 -21.64 9.17
N SER A 115 6.85 -22.40 8.46
CA SER A 115 5.68 -23.08 9.03
C SER A 115 5.99 -24.31 9.89
N GLU A 116 7.24 -24.83 9.79
CA GLU A 116 7.63 -26.05 10.51
C GLU A 116 7.53 -25.86 12.02
N GLY A 117 6.67 -26.64 12.66
CA GLY A 117 6.43 -26.58 14.12
C GLY A 117 5.64 -25.35 14.61
N VAL A 118 5.14 -24.52 13.72
CA VAL A 118 4.36 -23.33 14.07
C VAL A 118 2.87 -23.65 14.08
N SER A 119 2.24 -23.48 15.24
CA SER A 119 0.78 -23.60 15.41
C SER A 119 0.28 -22.52 16.36
N LEU A 120 -1.02 -22.25 16.28
CA LEU A 120 -1.73 -21.46 17.30
C LEU A 120 -2.14 -22.41 18.42
N SER A 121 -1.77 -22.09 19.63
CA SER A 121 -2.21 -22.83 20.82
C SER A 121 -3.69 -22.62 21.09
N THR A 122 -4.31 -23.53 21.81
CA THR A 122 -5.70 -23.37 22.28
C THR A 122 -5.88 -22.08 23.10
N THR A 123 -4.86 -21.71 23.87
CA THR A 123 -4.86 -20.46 24.65
C THR A 123 -4.84 -19.20 23.76
N GLU A 124 -4.05 -19.20 22.67
CA GLU A 124 -4.04 -18.09 21.70
C GLU A 124 -5.39 -17.96 20.99
N LEU A 125 -5.96 -19.09 20.54
CA LEU A 125 -7.28 -19.12 19.92
C LEU A 125 -8.40 -18.68 20.88
N GLN A 126 -8.32 -19.08 22.15
CA GLN A 126 -9.29 -18.66 23.17
C GLN A 126 -9.20 -17.17 23.45
N LYS A 127 -7.99 -16.59 23.54
CA LYS A 127 -7.81 -15.13 23.67
C LYS A 127 -8.42 -14.35 22.52
N ILE A 128 -8.27 -14.86 21.29
CA ILE A 128 -8.90 -14.24 20.10
C ILE A 128 -10.43 -14.33 20.22
N ALA A 129 -10.97 -15.48 20.63
CA ALA A 129 -12.40 -15.68 20.80
C ALA A 129 -12.98 -14.78 21.90
N ASP A 130 -12.31 -14.69 23.04
CA ASP A 130 -12.75 -13.88 24.20
C ASP A 130 -12.71 -12.38 23.85
N GLY A 131 -11.63 -11.91 23.22
CA GLY A 131 -11.50 -10.52 22.80
C GLY A 131 -12.54 -10.12 21.75
N LEU A 132 -12.83 -11.02 20.79
CA LEU A 132 -13.90 -10.81 19.81
C LEU A 132 -15.27 -10.77 20.51
N ALA A 133 -15.55 -11.71 21.41
CA ALA A 133 -16.80 -11.75 22.16
C ALA A 133 -17.02 -10.49 23.01
N GLU A 134 -15.97 -10.01 23.70
CA GLU A 134 -16.01 -8.77 24.47
C GLU A 134 -16.30 -7.55 23.56
N SER A 135 -15.64 -7.48 22.41
CA SER A 135 -15.89 -6.42 21.44
C SER A 135 -17.33 -6.43 20.93
N LEU A 136 -17.90 -7.62 20.68
CA LEU A 136 -19.27 -7.78 20.20
C LEU A 136 -20.34 -7.41 21.26
N VAL A 137 -20.04 -7.53 22.56
CA VAL A 137 -20.96 -7.08 23.65
C VAL A 137 -21.33 -5.60 23.49
N ASN A 138 -20.39 -4.79 23.08
CA ASN A 138 -20.53 -3.35 22.95
C ASN A 138 -21.05 -2.91 21.56
N LEU A 139 -21.26 -3.84 20.64
CA LEU A 139 -21.68 -3.54 19.26
C LEU A 139 -23.18 -3.56 19.02
N SER A 140 -24.01 -3.86 20.03
CA SER A 140 -25.47 -3.73 19.91
C SER A 140 -25.82 -2.23 19.81
N GLY A 141 -26.21 -1.80 18.60
CA GLY A 141 -26.39 -0.37 18.26
C GLY A 141 -25.18 0.31 17.60
N ALA A 142 -24.08 -0.42 17.40
CA ALA A 142 -22.95 0.09 16.63
C ALA A 142 -23.19 -0.05 15.12
N GLY A 143 -22.62 0.88 14.33
CA GLY A 143 -22.68 0.83 12.88
C GLY A 143 -21.95 -0.41 12.28
N ILE A 144 -22.35 -0.80 11.09
CA ILE A 144 -21.78 -1.98 10.37
C ILE A 144 -20.25 -1.85 10.19
N ASN A 145 -19.75 -0.64 10.00
CA ASN A 145 -18.31 -0.39 9.83
C ASN A 145 -17.53 -0.64 11.14
N SER A 146 -18.14 -0.45 12.32
CA SER A 146 -17.55 -0.82 13.61
C SER A 146 -17.43 -2.34 13.77
N ILE A 147 -18.43 -3.08 13.30
CA ILE A 147 -18.38 -4.55 13.24
C ILE A 147 -17.25 -4.99 12.30
N LEU A 148 -17.13 -4.39 11.12
CA LEU A 148 -16.02 -4.68 10.19
C LEU A 148 -14.66 -4.47 10.85
N LYS A 149 -14.46 -3.36 11.57
CA LYS A 149 -13.20 -3.09 12.28
C LYS A 149 -12.87 -4.14 13.35
N ALA A 150 -13.85 -4.54 14.16
CA ALA A 150 -13.67 -5.58 15.16
C ALA A 150 -13.30 -6.93 14.53
N LEU A 151 -14.00 -7.32 13.46
CA LEU A 151 -13.69 -8.56 12.74
C LEU A 151 -12.29 -8.51 12.10
N GLU A 152 -11.90 -7.38 11.54
CA GLU A 152 -10.55 -7.19 10.96
C GLU A 152 -9.47 -7.45 11.98
N GLN A 153 -9.58 -6.88 13.17
CA GLN A 153 -8.58 -7.00 14.20
C GLN A 153 -8.38 -8.45 14.70
N TYR A 154 -9.46 -9.19 14.89
CA TYR A 154 -9.36 -10.53 15.48
C TYR A 154 -9.23 -11.64 14.44
N LEU A 155 -9.77 -11.48 13.23
CA LEU A 155 -9.90 -12.55 12.26
C LEU A 155 -8.96 -12.45 11.05
N SER A 156 -8.15 -11.37 10.96
CA SER A 156 -7.25 -11.16 9.80
C SER A 156 -6.11 -12.18 9.68
N TYR A 157 -5.73 -12.86 10.77
CA TYR A 157 -4.61 -13.82 10.78
C TYR A 157 -5.07 -15.27 11.00
N LEU A 158 -6.37 -15.51 10.99
CA LEU A 158 -6.94 -16.85 11.03
C LEU A 158 -7.36 -17.26 9.61
N PRO A 159 -6.84 -18.38 9.07
CA PRO A 159 -7.22 -18.83 7.73
C PRO A 159 -8.67 -19.29 7.71
N GLN A 160 -9.40 -18.96 6.65
CA GLN A 160 -10.76 -19.46 6.44
C GLN A 160 -10.76 -20.97 6.21
N ASN A 161 -9.78 -21.48 5.47
CA ASN A 161 -9.67 -22.91 5.15
C ASN A 161 -8.83 -23.64 6.22
N THR A 162 -9.38 -24.71 6.77
CA THR A 162 -8.74 -25.56 7.80
C THR A 162 -8.30 -26.92 7.28
N ILE A 163 -8.31 -27.11 5.98
CA ILE A 163 -7.96 -28.39 5.36
C ILE A 163 -6.45 -28.47 5.17
N ALA A 164 -5.83 -29.59 5.53
CA ALA A 164 -4.39 -29.71 5.71
C ALA A 164 -3.56 -29.33 4.46
N ASN A 165 -4.02 -29.73 3.28
CA ASN A 165 -3.28 -29.53 2.01
C ASN A 165 -3.87 -28.43 1.11
N ALA A 166 -4.83 -27.65 1.62
CA ALA A 166 -5.43 -26.56 0.87
C ALA A 166 -4.75 -25.22 1.19
N PRO A 167 -4.83 -24.25 0.26
CA PRO A 167 -4.33 -22.90 0.51
C PRO A 167 -4.99 -22.28 1.74
N ARG A 168 -4.17 -21.69 2.62
CA ARG A 168 -4.58 -20.98 3.84
C ARG A 168 -4.27 -19.50 3.76
N ASP A 169 -4.35 -18.94 2.57
CA ASP A 169 -3.95 -17.59 2.23
C ASP A 169 -5.08 -16.53 2.33
N ILE A 170 -6.31 -16.99 2.53
CA ILE A 170 -7.47 -16.12 2.73
C ILE A 170 -7.87 -16.16 4.21
N SER A 171 -7.94 -14.98 4.84
CA SER A 171 -8.38 -14.88 6.23
C SER A 171 -9.89 -15.03 6.38
N ILE A 172 -10.32 -15.39 7.60
CA ILE A 172 -11.75 -15.40 7.95
C ILE A 172 -12.33 -13.99 7.74
N PHE A 173 -11.58 -12.94 8.06
CA PHE A 173 -12.02 -11.56 7.85
C PHE A 173 -12.25 -11.24 6.37
N ASP A 174 -11.28 -11.52 5.48
CA ASP A 174 -11.41 -11.23 4.06
C ASP A 174 -12.59 -11.99 3.43
N HIS A 175 -12.76 -13.24 3.83
CA HIS A 175 -13.91 -14.05 3.41
C HIS A 175 -15.25 -13.47 3.93
N ALA A 176 -15.33 -13.10 5.20
CA ALA A 176 -16.54 -12.54 5.80
C ALA A 176 -16.91 -11.17 5.20
N LYS A 177 -15.91 -10.30 4.96
CA LYS A 177 -16.09 -8.99 4.31
C LYS A 177 -16.68 -9.15 2.91
N LEU A 178 -16.05 -9.98 2.08
CA LEU A 178 -16.52 -10.18 0.69
C LEU A 178 -17.89 -10.85 0.63
N ARG A 179 -18.15 -11.83 1.52
CA ARG A 179 -19.48 -12.45 1.64
C ARG A 179 -20.54 -11.41 1.97
N ALA A 180 -20.24 -10.46 2.87
CA ALA A 180 -21.17 -9.38 3.19
C ALA A 180 -21.40 -8.47 1.98
N ALA A 181 -20.36 -8.12 1.23
CA ALA A 181 -20.48 -7.30 0.01
C ALA A 181 -21.37 -7.97 -1.04
N LEU A 182 -21.14 -9.25 -1.29
CA LEU A 182 -21.94 -10.04 -2.24
C LEU A 182 -23.39 -10.18 -1.77
N ALA A 183 -23.61 -10.45 -0.48
CA ALA A 183 -24.97 -10.56 0.09
C ALA A 183 -25.75 -9.23 -0.07
N ALA A 184 -25.11 -8.09 0.23
CA ALA A 184 -25.73 -6.78 0.02
C ALA A 184 -26.11 -6.55 -1.46
N CYS A 185 -25.18 -6.86 -2.39
CA CYS A 185 -25.48 -6.73 -3.82
C CYS A 185 -26.61 -7.66 -4.29
N ILE A 186 -26.65 -8.90 -3.81
CA ILE A 186 -27.73 -9.85 -4.15
C ILE A 186 -29.08 -9.35 -3.60
N THR A 187 -29.10 -8.82 -2.37
CA THR A 187 -30.29 -8.25 -1.75
C THR A 187 -30.87 -7.12 -2.60
N GLU A 188 -30.06 -6.13 -2.93
CA GLU A 188 -30.49 -4.97 -3.73
C GLU A 188 -30.93 -5.38 -5.15
N TYR A 189 -30.20 -6.31 -5.76
CA TYR A 189 -30.58 -6.83 -7.08
C TYR A 189 -31.90 -7.57 -7.05
N CYS A 190 -32.13 -8.47 -6.08
CA CYS A 190 -33.38 -9.20 -5.94
C CYS A 190 -34.55 -8.26 -5.66
N ALA A 191 -34.35 -7.25 -4.81
CA ALA A 191 -35.35 -6.24 -4.50
C ALA A 191 -35.79 -5.46 -5.75
N GLU A 192 -34.84 -4.97 -6.55
CA GLU A 192 -35.16 -4.22 -7.79
C GLU A 192 -35.85 -5.13 -8.84
N LYS A 193 -35.46 -6.40 -8.94
CA LYS A 193 -36.03 -7.35 -9.91
C LYS A 193 -37.32 -7.99 -9.42
N GLY A 194 -37.79 -7.68 -8.19
CA GLY A 194 -39.00 -8.25 -7.61
C GLY A 194 -38.90 -9.76 -7.35
N ILE A 195 -37.70 -10.28 -7.08
CA ILE A 195 -37.46 -11.68 -6.76
C ILE A 195 -37.82 -11.90 -5.29
N THR A 196 -38.96 -12.49 -5.01
CA THR A 196 -39.47 -12.74 -3.64
C THR A 196 -39.28 -14.19 -3.21
N ASP A 197 -39.31 -15.18 -4.13
CA ASP A 197 -39.00 -16.56 -3.82
C ASP A 197 -37.48 -16.79 -3.92
N LEU A 198 -36.78 -16.51 -2.80
CA LEU A 198 -35.34 -16.61 -2.69
C LEU A 198 -34.87 -18.06 -2.69
N ARG A 199 -35.68 -19.00 -2.13
CA ARG A 199 -35.39 -20.44 -2.15
C ARG A 199 -35.24 -20.92 -3.59
N ARG A 200 -36.26 -20.68 -4.40
CA ARG A 200 -36.25 -21.10 -5.80
C ARG A 200 -35.11 -20.47 -6.57
N SER A 201 -35.02 -19.15 -6.52
CA SER A 201 -34.08 -18.40 -7.37
C SER A 201 -32.62 -18.56 -6.97
N LEU A 202 -32.30 -18.66 -5.66
CA LEU A 202 -30.91 -18.63 -5.16
C LEU A 202 -30.40 -19.99 -4.67
N SER A 203 -31.29 -21.02 -4.58
CA SER A 203 -30.92 -22.36 -4.14
C SER A 203 -31.27 -23.42 -5.19
N GLU A 204 -32.55 -23.54 -5.59
CA GLU A 204 -33.01 -24.57 -6.52
C GLU A 204 -32.57 -24.27 -7.97
N GLU A 205 -32.72 -23.03 -8.41
CA GLU A 205 -32.28 -22.51 -9.73
C GLU A 205 -31.01 -21.70 -9.64
N ALA A 206 -30.15 -21.93 -8.64
CA ALA A 206 -28.96 -21.12 -8.35
C ALA A 206 -28.00 -20.98 -9.57
N ASP A 207 -27.89 -22.00 -10.40
CA ASP A 207 -27.02 -21.97 -11.59
C ASP A 207 -27.49 -20.94 -12.63
N SER A 208 -28.79 -20.68 -12.73
CA SER A 208 -29.36 -19.60 -13.54
C SER A 208 -28.92 -18.24 -13.01
N PHE A 209 -29.06 -18.02 -11.69
CA PHE A 209 -28.64 -16.77 -11.04
C PHE A 209 -27.13 -16.54 -11.17
N LEU A 210 -26.30 -17.59 -10.98
CA LEU A 210 -24.85 -17.50 -11.09
C LEU A 210 -24.36 -17.04 -12.48
N ASN A 211 -25.15 -17.28 -13.53
CA ASN A 211 -24.88 -16.81 -14.90
C ASN A 211 -25.46 -15.43 -15.21
N THR A 212 -26.31 -14.90 -14.33
CA THR A 212 -26.93 -13.59 -14.51
C THR A 212 -25.95 -12.48 -14.14
N ASP A 213 -25.91 -11.42 -14.93
CA ASP A 213 -25.12 -10.21 -14.65
C ASP A 213 -25.75 -9.40 -13.50
N ALA A 214 -25.68 -9.93 -12.30
CA ALA A 214 -26.28 -9.33 -11.10
C ALA A 214 -25.36 -8.32 -10.42
N PHE A 215 -24.11 -8.18 -10.84
CA PHE A 215 -23.09 -7.32 -10.23
C PHE A 215 -22.50 -6.33 -11.22
N LEU A 216 -22.01 -5.22 -10.68
CA LEU A 216 -21.13 -4.28 -11.39
C LEU A 216 -19.79 -4.23 -10.68
N MET A 217 -18.70 -4.41 -11.43
CA MET A 217 -17.38 -4.01 -10.97
C MET A 217 -17.18 -2.55 -11.36
N TYR A 218 -17.16 -1.67 -10.37
CA TYR A 218 -16.92 -0.24 -10.54
C TYR A 218 -15.47 0.10 -10.27
N SER A 219 -14.93 1.06 -11.02
CA SER A 219 -13.61 1.62 -10.75
C SER A 219 -13.59 3.10 -11.08
N CYS A 220 -12.76 3.84 -10.34
CA CYS A 220 -12.43 5.22 -10.68
C CYS A 220 -10.93 5.46 -10.53
N ASP A 221 -10.46 6.55 -11.13
CA ASP A 221 -9.06 6.96 -11.13
C ASP A 221 -8.95 8.48 -11.24
N ILE A 222 -8.14 9.09 -10.39
CA ILE A 222 -7.79 10.50 -10.45
C ILE A 222 -6.50 10.65 -11.23
N SER A 223 -6.55 11.32 -12.36
CA SER A 223 -5.38 11.64 -13.19
C SER A 223 -4.81 13.01 -12.83
N GLY A 224 -3.47 13.18 -12.94
CA GLY A 224 -2.78 14.44 -12.67
C GLY A 224 -2.24 14.57 -11.25
N ILE A 225 -2.37 13.53 -10.41
CA ILE A 225 -2.01 13.55 -8.98
C ILE A 225 -0.57 14.02 -8.75
N GLN A 226 0.40 13.45 -9.45
CA GLN A 226 1.82 13.78 -9.25
C GLN A 226 2.10 15.25 -9.55
N SER A 227 1.66 15.74 -10.72
CA SER A 227 1.78 17.14 -11.08
C SER A 227 1.07 18.06 -10.08
N PHE A 228 -0.11 17.67 -9.58
CA PHE A 228 -0.83 18.42 -8.56
C PHE A 228 -0.06 18.49 -7.23
N ILE A 229 0.48 17.37 -6.75
CA ILE A 229 1.22 17.32 -5.47
C ILE A 229 2.49 18.16 -5.56
N TYR A 230 3.27 18.02 -6.64
CA TYR A 230 4.60 18.62 -6.75
C TYR A 230 4.62 20.04 -7.28
N ASN A 231 3.53 20.56 -7.83
CA ASN A 231 3.46 21.96 -8.30
C ASN A 231 3.33 22.93 -7.12
N ILE A 232 4.43 23.12 -6.40
CA ILE A 232 4.55 24.03 -5.26
C ILE A 232 5.91 24.73 -5.24
N THR A 233 5.95 25.92 -4.62
CA THR A 233 7.20 26.63 -4.35
C THR A 233 7.95 26.01 -3.15
N SER A 234 9.22 26.39 -2.96
CA SER A 234 10.08 25.82 -1.93
C SER A 234 9.74 26.23 -0.48
N SER A 235 8.97 27.29 -0.27
CA SER A 235 8.62 27.75 1.08
C SER A 235 7.50 26.89 1.70
N GLY A 236 7.75 26.28 2.87
CA GLY A 236 6.78 25.40 3.54
C GLY A 236 6.45 24.12 2.76
N ALA A 237 7.37 23.67 1.91
CA ALA A 237 7.15 22.61 0.94
C ALA A 237 6.64 21.31 1.56
N LEU A 238 7.24 20.80 2.65
CA LEU A 238 6.85 19.52 3.24
C LEU A 238 5.41 19.49 3.74
N LYS A 239 4.95 20.56 4.41
CA LYS A 239 3.56 20.66 4.87
C LYS A 239 2.60 20.69 3.69
N SER A 240 2.91 21.47 2.65
CA SER A 240 2.09 21.60 1.45
C SER A 240 2.03 20.27 0.67
N LEU A 241 3.17 19.61 0.50
CA LEU A 241 3.24 18.30 -0.19
C LEU A 241 2.40 17.25 0.52
N ARG A 242 2.62 17.08 1.84
CA ARG A 242 1.90 16.12 2.67
C ARG A 242 0.39 16.42 2.68
N GLY A 243 0.03 17.69 2.85
CA GLY A 243 -1.38 18.11 2.84
C GLY A 243 -2.06 17.86 1.49
N ARG A 244 -1.40 18.13 0.36
CA ARG A 244 -1.93 17.85 -0.98
C ARG A 244 -2.06 16.36 -1.26
N SER A 245 -1.06 15.59 -0.87
CA SER A 245 -1.10 14.14 -1.01
C SER A 245 -2.27 13.54 -0.22
N PHE A 246 -2.40 13.94 1.05
CA PHE A 246 -3.49 13.46 1.89
C PHE A 246 -4.86 13.98 1.45
N ALA A 247 -4.94 15.21 0.91
CA ALA A 247 -6.17 15.75 0.36
C ALA A 247 -6.72 14.90 -0.79
N ILE A 248 -5.85 14.37 -1.67
CA ILE A 248 -6.28 13.44 -2.73
C ILE A 248 -6.80 12.13 -2.13
N GLU A 249 -6.13 11.61 -1.12
CA GLU A 249 -6.56 10.38 -0.46
C GLU A 249 -7.93 10.55 0.23
N ILE A 250 -8.08 11.61 1.02
CA ILE A 250 -9.35 11.86 1.72
C ILE A 250 -10.49 12.25 0.78
N LEU A 251 -10.20 12.91 -0.34
CA LEU A 251 -11.18 13.16 -1.41
C LEU A 251 -11.69 11.84 -2.02
N MET A 252 -10.79 10.87 -2.23
CA MET A 252 -11.16 9.55 -2.70
C MET A 252 -12.02 8.81 -1.67
N GLU A 253 -11.66 8.84 -0.41
CA GLU A 253 -12.44 8.22 0.68
C GLU A 253 -13.83 8.88 0.82
N HIS A 254 -13.88 10.21 0.70
CA HIS A 254 -15.14 10.95 0.67
C HIS A 254 -16.04 10.52 -0.51
N PHE A 255 -15.46 10.42 -1.71
CA PHE A 255 -16.17 9.91 -2.89
C PHE A 255 -16.72 8.50 -2.68
N ILE A 256 -15.90 7.61 -2.11
CA ILE A 256 -16.28 6.22 -1.82
C ILE A 256 -17.49 6.19 -0.88
N ASP A 257 -17.48 6.99 0.19
CA ASP A 257 -18.59 7.07 1.13
C ASP A 257 -19.86 7.64 0.49
N GLU A 258 -19.74 8.69 -0.33
CA GLU A 258 -20.90 9.26 -1.04
C GLU A 258 -21.54 8.22 -1.99
N LEU A 259 -20.72 7.48 -2.75
CA LEU A 259 -21.18 6.44 -3.67
C LEU A 259 -21.81 5.25 -2.93
N LEU A 260 -21.17 4.77 -1.87
CA LEU A 260 -21.68 3.65 -1.08
C LEU A 260 -23.02 4.02 -0.41
N ASN A 261 -23.12 5.21 0.19
CA ASN A 261 -24.34 5.70 0.81
C ASN A 261 -25.47 5.87 -0.22
N ALA A 262 -25.20 6.45 -1.39
CA ALA A 262 -26.17 6.61 -2.46
C ALA A 262 -26.66 5.26 -3.03
N SER A 263 -25.83 4.22 -2.91
CA SER A 263 -26.15 2.86 -3.33
C SER A 263 -26.72 1.98 -2.19
N GLU A 264 -26.90 2.52 -0.98
CA GLU A 264 -27.33 1.81 0.25
C GLU A 264 -26.39 0.64 0.60
N LEU A 265 -25.10 0.82 0.38
CA LEU A 265 -24.06 -0.15 0.64
C LEU A 265 -23.13 0.31 1.78
N THR A 266 -22.20 -0.57 2.16
CA THR A 266 -21.24 -0.32 3.24
C THR A 266 -19.80 -0.49 2.74
N ARG A 267 -18.83 -0.16 3.56
CA ARG A 267 -17.40 -0.36 3.24
C ARG A 267 -17.00 -1.84 3.06
N ALA A 268 -17.89 -2.78 3.33
CA ALA A 268 -17.68 -4.18 2.91
C ALA A 268 -17.53 -4.29 1.38
N ASN A 269 -18.25 -3.44 0.62
CA ASN A 269 -18.26 -3.42 -0.83
C ASN A 269 -17.01 -2.77 -1.46
N LEU A 270 -16.20 -2.07 -0.66
CA LEU A 270 -14.91 -1.52 -1.08
C LEU A 270 -13.86 -2.64 -1.17
N ILE A 271 -13.45 -2.98 -2.40
CA ILE A 271 -12.44 -4.01 -2.67
C ILE A 271 -11.03 -3.44 -2.56
N TYR A 272 -10.81 -2.24 -3.09
CA TYR A 272 -9.52 -1.55 -3.11
C TYR A 272 -9.69 -0.04 -3.07
N SER A 273 -8.79 0.65 -2.34
CA SER A 273 -8.58 2.10 -2.40
C SER A 273 -7.09 2.41 -2.20
N GLY A 274 -6.50 3.12 -3.14
CA GLY A 274 -5.10 3.57 -3.03
C GLY A 274 -4.64 4.32 -4.26
N GLY A 275 -3.71 5.27 -4.09
CA GLY A 275 -3.10 6.02 -5.19
C GLY A 275 -4.08 6.82 -6.06
N GLY A 276 -5.25 7.23 -5.52
CA GLY A 276 -6.29 7.90 -6.31
C GLY A 276 -7.14 6.95 -7.16
N HIS A 277 -7.07 5.65 -6.91
CA HIS A 277 -7.78 4.60 -7.63
C HIS A 277 -8.60 3.73 -6.67
N CYS A 278 -9.80 3.26 -7.09
CA CYS A 278 -10.54 2.29 -6.29
C CYS A 278 -11.24 1.23 -7.14
N TYR A 279 -11.57 0.09 -6.49
CA TYR A 279 -12.51 -0.91 -6.98
C TYR A 279 -13.63 -1.11 -5.97
N ILE A 280 -14.89 -1.05 -6.44
CA ILE A 280 -16.08 -1.24 -5.63
C ILE A 280 -16.99 -2.25 -6.29
N LEU A 281 -17.52 -3.20 -5.52
CA LEU A 281 -18.53 -4.14 -5.99
C LEU A 281 -19.93 -3.58 -5.72
N LEU A 282 -20.67 -3.30 -6.77
CA LEU A 282 -22.03 -2.76 -6.72
C LEU A 282 -23.06 -3.78 -7.25
N PRO A 283 -24.34 -3.72 -6.85
CA PRO A 283 -25.41 -4.46 -7.51
C PRO A 283 -25.68 -3.88 -8.89
N ASN A 284 -26.01 -4.74 -9.84
CA ASN A 284 -26.39 -4.31 -11.19
C ASN A 284 -27.85 -3.82 -11.24
N THR A 285 -28.09 -2.69 -10.60
CA THR A 285 -29.39 -2.02 -10.51
C THR A 285 -29.37 -0.66 -11.20
N GLU A 286 -30.51 -0.15 -11.61
CA GLU A 286 -30.61 1.21 -12.16
C GLU A 286 -30.22 2.27 -11.12
N LYS A 287 -30.59 2.04 -9.85
CA LYS A 287 -30.21 2.88 -8.71
C LYS A 287 -28.70 3.01 -8.59
N SER A 288 -27.96 1.89 -8.59
CA SER A 288 -26.49 1.89 -8.47
C SER A 288 -25.79 2.51 -9.68
N ARG A 289 -26.29 2.25 -10.90
CA ARG A 289 -25.76 2.89 -12.11
C ARG A 289 -25.92 4.41 -12.05
N LYS A 290 -27.11 4.88 -11.70
CA LYS A 290 -27.40 6.30 -11.55
C LYS A 290 -26.56 6.93 -10.44
N ALA A 291 -26.45 6.29 -9.28
CA ALA A 291 -25.59 6.75 -8.18
C ALA A 291 -24.12 6.89 -8.62
N ALA A 292 -23.60 5.91 -9.37
CA ALA A 292 -22.24 5.95 -9.90
C ALA A 292 -22.01 7.12 -10.87
N ASP A 293 -22.94 7.35 -11.80
CA ASP A 293 -22.82 8.41 -12.80
C ASP A 293 -23.01 9.80 -12.17
N ASP A 294 -23.99 9.97 -11.29
CA ASP A 294 -24.27 11.23 -10.59
C ASP A 294 -23.12 11.63 -9.67
N CYS A 295 -22.60 10.68 -8.86
CA CYS A 295 -21.50 10.93 -7.97
C CYS A 295 -20.20 11.28 -8.74
N ALA A 296 -19.92 10.59 -9.84
CA ALA A 296 -18.80 10.91 -10.69
C ALA A 296 -18.91 12.30 -11.34
N SER A 297 -20.11 12.67 -11.76
CA SER A 297 -20.38 14.00 -12.34
C SER A 297 -20.22 15.11 -11.31
N MET A 298 -20.69 14.89 -10.07
CA MET A 298 -20.52 15.79 -8.95
C MET A 298 -19.05 16.07 -8.66
N ILE A 299 -18.23 15.03 -8.53
CA ILE A 299 -16.79 15.16 -8.27
C ILE A 299 -16.05 15.82 -9.44
N ARG A 300 -16.35 15.45 -10.70
CA ARG A 300 -15.71 16.09 -11.87
C ARG A 300 -16.00 17.58 -11.91
N ARG A 301 -17.26 17.98 -11.71
CA ARG A 301 -17.64 19.39 -11.68
C ARG A 301 -16.88 20.14 -10.60
N TRP A 302 -16.84 19.61 -9.39
CA TRP A 302 -16.10 20.20 -8.28
C TRP A 302 -14.60 20.31 -8.56
N LEU A 303 -13.97 19.28 -9.15
CA LEU A 303 -12.57 19.33 -9.56
C LEU A 303 -12.31 20.42 -10.62
N ILE A 304 -13.23 20.58 -11.58
CA ILE A 304 -13.11 21.64 -12.60
C ILE A 304 -13.19 23.03 -11.94
N GLU A 305 -14.14 23.23 -11.04
CA GLU A 305 -14.32 24.50 -10.35
C GLU A 305 -13.12 24.87 -9.47
N HIS A 306 -12.50 23.89 -8.80
CA HIS A 306 -11.37 24.13 -7.88
C HIS A 306 -10.00 24.01 -8.54
N TYR A 307 -9.79 23.06 -9.45
CA TYR A 307 -8.46 22.72 -9.98
C TYR A 307 -8.34 22.82 -11.51
N GLY A 308 -9.42 23.18 -12.19
CA GLY A 308 -9.43 23.29 -13.66
C GLY A 308 -9.08 21.96 -14.33
N THR A 309 -7.99 21.96 -15.11
CA THR A 309 -7.50 20.78 -15.82
C THR A 309 -6.40 20.01 -15.06
N ALA A 310 -5.98 20.49 -13.88
CA ALA A 310 -4.87 19.89 -13.12
C ALA A 310 -5.21 18.49 -12.59
N LEU A 311 -6.47 18.27 -12.21
CA LEU A 311 -6.98 16.97 -11.77
C LEU A 311 -8.19 16.56 -12.62
N TYR A 312 -8.25 15.28 -12.97
CA TYR A 312 -9.38 14.71 -13.69
C TYR A 312 -9.82 13.39 -13.08
N PHE A 313 -11.12 13.25 -12.83
CA PHE A 313 -11.75 12.05 -12.29
C PHE A 313 -12.36 11.22 -13.41
N ALA A 314 -11.78 10.06 -13.70
CA ALA A 314 -12.32 9.07 -14.59
C ALA A 314 -13.05 7.98 -13.81
N SER A 315 -14.20 7.52 -14.29
CA SER A 315 -14.93 6.38 -13.70
C SER A 315 -15.57 5.51 -14.76
N ALA A 316 -15.66 4.21 -14.46
CA ALA A 316 -16.34 3.25 -15.32
C ALA A 316 -16.84 2.06 -14.47
N TYR A 317 -17.81 1.32 -15.03
CA TYR A 317 -18.27 0.06 -14.47
C TYR A 317 -18.51 -0.97 -15.58
N VAL A 318 -18.43 -2.24 -15.21
CA VAL A 318 -18.68 -3.38 -16.11
C VAL A 318 -19.61 -4.35 -15.40
N SER A 319 -20.66 -4.78 -16.10
CA SER A 319 -21.56 -5.83 -15.59
C SER A 319 -20.85 -7.16 -15.57
N CYS A 320 -21.08 -7.94 -14.52
CA CYS A 320 -20.51 -9.27 -14.39
C CYS A 320 -21.44 -10.22 -13.63
N SER A 321 -21.31 -11.50 -13.92
CA SER A 321 -22.02 -12.57 -13.24
C SER A 321 -21.21 -13.11 -12.06
N ALA A 322 -21.88 -13.84 -11.16
CA ALA A 322 -21.21 -14.55 -10.07
C ALA A 322 -20.17 -15.55 -10.60
N ASN A 323 -20.48 -16.27 -11.67
CA ASN A 323 -19.53 -17.19 -12.32
C ASN A 323 -18.29 -16.46 -12.81
N ALA A 324 -18.43 -15.25 -13.35
CA ALA A 324 -17.27 -14.45 -13.78
C ALA A 324 -16.41 -14.02 -12.58
N LEU A 325 -17.03 -13.64 -11.45
CA LEU A 325 -16.31 -13.30 -10.21
C LEU A 325 -15.59 -14.51 -9.59
N MET A 326 -16.11 -15.71 -9.74
CA MET A 326 -15.49 -16.99 -9.34
C MET A 326 -14.46 -17.50 -10.36
N ASN A 327 -14.30 -16.82 -11.49
CA ASN A 327 -13.48 -17.28 -12.62
C ASN A 327 -13.95 -18.62 -13.22
N VAL A 328 -15.26 -18.80 -13.38
CA VAL A 328 -15.88 -20.02 -13.95
C VAL A 328 -16.47 -19.71 -15.34
N PRO A 329 -16.12 -20.47 -16.39
CA PRO A 329 -15.11 -21.55 -16.40
C PRO A 329 -13.67 -21.01 -16.45
N ALA A 330 -12.78 -21.60 -15.67
CA ALA A 330 -11.41 -21.13 -15.49
C ALA A 330 -10.58 -21.09 -16.78
N GLU A 331 -10.89 -21.96 -17.76
CA GLU A 331 -10.22 -22.00 -19.07
C GLU A 331 -10.39 -20.69 -19.85
N LYS A 332 -11.50 -20.00 -19.68
CA LYS A 332 -11.84 -18.76 -20.39
C LYS A 332 -11.38 -17.50 -19.66
N SER A 333 -10.91 -17.65 -18.43
CA SER A 333 -10.48 -16.55 -17.55
C SER A 333 -11.47 -15.37 -17.51
N PRO A 334 -12.77 -15.61 -17.23
CA PRO A 334 -13.78 -14.54 -17.26
C PRO A 334 -13.52 -13.46 -16.22
N TYR A 335 -12.85 -13.81 -15.12
CA TYR A 335 -12.42 -12.84 -14.11
C TYR A 335 -11.46 -11.78 -14.69
N SER A 336 -10.40 -12.23 -15.35
CA SER A 336 -9.44 -11.31 -16.00
C SER A 336 -10.10 -10.44 -17.08
N ALA A 337 -11.10 -10.98 -17.78
CA ALA A 337 -11.85 -10.24 -18.79
C ALA A 337 -12.62 -9.04 -18.21
N ILE A 338 -13.14 -9.13 -16.95
CA ILE A 338 -13.79 -8.00 -16.26
C ILE A 338 -12.81 -6.84 -16.12
N PHE A 339 -11.59 -7.09 -15.61
CA PHE A 339 -10.60 -6.04 -15.36
C PHE A 339 -10.05 -5.45 -16.66
N ILE A 340 -9.87 -6.27 -17.69
CA ILE A 340 -9.47 -5.79 -19.03
C ILE A 340 -10.54 -4.87 -19.62
N ALA A 341 -11.82 -5.25 -19.53
CA ALA A 341 -12.93 -4.43 -20.01
C ALA A 341 -13.02 -3.11 -19.21
N LEU A 342 -12.88 -3.18 -17.90
CA LEU A 342 -12.90 -2.02 -17.00
C LEU A 342 -11.74 -1.05 -17.29
N SER A 343 -10.53 -1.57 -17.46
CA SER A 343 -9.35 -0.77 -17.84
C SER A 343 -9.53 -0.06 -19.18
N ARG A 344 -10.10 -0.75 -20.19
CA ARG A 344 -10.43 -0.15 -21.50
C ARG A 344 -11.48 0.96 -21.37
N ALA A 345 -12.51 0.74 -20.56
CA ALA A 345 -13.56 1.73 -20.32
C ALA A 345 -12.99 2.98 -19.63
N LEU A 346 -12.15 2.82 -18.60
CA LEU A 346 -11.45 3.93 -17.93
C LEU A 346 -10.51 4.67 -18.89
N SER A 347 -9.73 3.95 -19.70
CA SER A 347 -8.84 4.56 -20.68
C SER A 347 -9.60 5.40 -21.70
N SER A 348 -10.76 4.90 -22.18
CA SER A 348 -11.64 5.67 -23.05
C SER A 348 -12.13 6.97 -22.41
N LYS A 349 -12.51 6.94 -21.09
CA LYS A 349 -12.88 8.15 -20.34
C LYS A 349 -11.74 9.14 -20.20
N LYS A 350 -10.50 8.65 -19.99
CA LYS A 350 -9.31 9.50 -19.92
C LYS A 350 -8.95 10.17 -21.25
N LEU A 351 -9.31 9.56 -22.39
CA LEU A 351 -9.14 10.15 -23.73
C LEU A 351 -10.21 11.19 -24.04
N HIS A 352 -11.45 11.02 -23.51
CA HIS A 352 -12.59 11.92 -23.73
C HIS A 352 -12.99 12.56 -22.39
N ARG A 353 -12.12 13.46 -21.88
CA ARG A 353 -12.19 13.95 -20.51
C ARG A 353 -13.43 14.80 -20.22
N TYR A 354 -13.75 15.75 -21.10
CA TYR A 354 -14.71 16.81 -20.82
C TYR A 354 -15.86 16.82 -21.81
N THR A 355 -17.05 17.00 -21.30
CA THR A 355 -18.25 17.32 -22.09
C THR A 355 -18.22 18.77 -22.57
N ALA A 356 -19.10 19.12 -23.54
CA ALA A 356 -19.19 20.50 -24.01
C ALA A 356 -19.52 21.49 -22.90
N ASP A 357 -20.34 21.10 -21.90
CA ASP A 357 -20.71 21.95 -20.78
C ASP A 357 -19.56 22.10 -19.77
N GLU A 358 -18.79 21.05 -19.53
CA GLU A 358 -17.58 21.10 -18.71
C GLU A 358 -16.50 21.97 -19.36
N ILE A 359 -16.35 21.93 -20.70
CA ILE A 359 -15.45 22.84 -21.43
C ILE A 359 -15.91 24.30 -21.30
N ARG A 360 -17.22 24.58 -21.38
CA ARG A 360 -17.75 25.92 -21.12
C ARG A 360 -17.41 26.39 -19.69
N LEU A 361 -17.60 25.51 -18.69
CA LEU A 361 -17.27 25.78 -17.30
C LEU A 361 -15.76 26.11 -17.12
N LEU A 362 -14.87 25.36 -17.76
CA LEU A 362 -13.43 25.61 -17.76
C LEU A 362 -13.08 27.01 -18.30
N ASN A 363 -13.81 27.48 -19.33
CA ASN A 363 -13.58 28.79 -19.94
C ASN A 363 -14.21 29.97 -19.16
N THR A 364 -15.03 29.70 -18.14
CA THR A 364 -15.67 30.71 -17.31
C THR A 364 -15.05 30.85 -15.92
N GLN A 365 -13.89 30.27 -15.70
CA GLN A 365 -13.19 30.35 -14.40
C GLN A 365 -12.87 31.81 -14.03
N PRO A 366 -13.11 32.24 -12.78
CA PRO A 366 -12.84 33.61 -12.35
C PRO A 366 -11.34 33.90 -12.40
N CYS A 367 -10.99 35.11 -12.90
CA CYS A 367 -9.64 35.62 -12.85
C CYS A 367 -9.44 36.37 -11.52
N GLY A 368 -8.51 35.95 -10.70
CA GLY A 368 -8.07 36.69 -9.50
C GLY A 368 -7.10 37.82 -9.87
N GLU A 369 -6.92 38.79 -8.96
CA GLU A 369 -5.97 39.91 -9.14
C GLU A 369 -4.53 39.57 -8.74
N ASN A 370 -4.35 38.50 -7.92
CA ASN A 370 -3.06 38.08 -7.38
C ASN A 370 -2.71 36.65 -7.84
N GLU A 371 -1.46 36.29 -7.67
CA GLU A 371 -0.96 34.93 -7.90
C GLU A 371 -0.60 34.28 -6.55
N CYS A 372 -1.11 33.07 -6.31
CA CYS A 372 -0.82 32.32 -5.09
C CYS A 372 0.68 32.01 -4.99
N LYS A 373 1.33 32.43 -3.89
CA LYS A 373 2.76 32.23 -3.64
C LYS A 373 3.18 30.74 -3.55
N ILE A 374 2.23 29.82 -3.41
CA ILE A 374 2.50 28.38 -3.28
C ILE A 374 2.29 27.65 -4.61
N CYS A 375 1.16 27.83 -5.28
CA CYS A 375 0.81 27.05 -6.47
C CYS A 375 0.78 27.83 -7.78
N GLY A 376 1.00 29.15 -7.75
CA GLY A 376 0.97 30.00 -8.95
C GLY A 376 -0.43 30.20 -9.55
N LYS A 377 -1.50 29.70 -8.92
CA LYS A 377 -2.88 29.92 -9.39
C LYS A 377 -3.33 31.36 -9.07
N THR A 378 -4.12 31.94 -9.95
CA THR A 378 -4.78 33.22 -9.68
C THR A 378 -5.63 33.12 -8.41
N SER A 379 -5.56 34.14 -7.55
CA SER A 379 -6.18 34.17 -6.22
C SER A 379 -6.51 35.61 -5.80
N GLU A 380 -7.46 35.76 -4.89
CA GLU A 380 -7.76 37.05 -4.25
C GLU A 380 -6.76 37.41 -3.15
N SER A 381 -5.99 36.43 -2.65
CA SER A 381 -5.03 36.59 -1.56
C SER A 381 -3.67 35.99 -1.92
N ASP A 382 -2.62 36.32 -1.14
CA ASP A 382 -1.25 35.84 -1.29
C ASP A 382 -1.13 34.31 -1.29
N ILE A 383 -2.01 33.61 -0.57
CA ILE A 383 -2.14 32.16 -0.53
C ILE A 383 -3.60 31.83 -0.79
N CYS A 384 -3.89 31.06 -1.83
CA CYS A 384 -5.25 30.67 -2.16
C CYS A 384 -5.83 29.75 -1.06
N TYR A 385 -7.17 29.71 -0.99
CA TYR A 385 -7.92 28.92 -0.01
C TYR A 385 -7.44 27.46 0.06
N ASP A 386 -7.34 26.77 -1.08
CA ASP A 386 -6.92 25.36 -1.12
C ASP A 386 -5.52 25.16 -0.55
N CYS A 387 -4.55 26.04 -0.90
CA CYS A 387 -3.19 25.93 -0.37
C CYS A 387 -3.13 26.17 1.13
N ALA A 388 -3.93 27.08 1.67
CA ALA A 388 -4.03 27.29 3.12
C ALA A 388 -4.64 26.06 3.82
N VAL A 389 -5.70 25.49 3.27
CA VAL A 389 -6.31 24.24 3.75
C VAL A 389 -5.30 23.10 3.73
N PHE A 390 -4.58 22.88 2.64
CA PHE A 390 -3.61 21.79 2.53
C PHE A 390 -2.43 21.93 3.50
N GLN A 391 -1.94 23.16 3.73
CA GLN A 391 -0.92 23.38 4.75
C GLN A 391 -1.43 23.03 6.16
N ASN A 392 -2.67 23.39 6.47
CA ASN A 392 -3.29 23.05 7.74
C ASN A 392 -3.46 21.53 7.89
N ILE A 393 -3.99 20.83 6.86
CA ILE A 393 -4.07 19.36 6.82
C ILE A 393 -2.69 18.74 7.07
N GLY A 394 -1.66 19.18 6.34
CA GLY A 394 -0.30 18.67 6.51
C GLY A 394 0.30 18.92 7.90
N GLY A 395 -0.16 19.97 8.59
CA GLY A 395 0.18 20.25 9.98
C GLY A 395 -0.54 19.31 10.97
N GLU A 396 -1.85 19.09 10.79
CA GLU A 396 -2.66 18.23 11.66
C GLU A 396 -2.24 16.75 11.60
N LEU A 397 -1.83 16.26 10.42
CA LEU A 397 -1.30 14.90 10.26
C LEU A 397 -0.07 14.62 11.14
N VAL A 398 0.78 15.63 11.36
CA VAL A 398 1.97 15.52 12.22
C VAL A 398 1.60 15.65 13.69
N ARG A 399 0.59 16.48 14.03
CA ARG A 399 0.12 16.67 15.40
C ARG A 399 -0.65 15.47 15.93
N GLY A 400 -1.14 14.58 15.04
CA GLY A 400 -1.87 13.37 15.40
C GLY A 400 -3.34 13.66 15.78
N GLY A 401 -4.05 14.43 14.96
CA GLY A 401 -5.51 14.60 15.07
C GLY A 401 -6.23 13.24 15.09
N LYS A 402 -7.20 13.05 16.01
CA LYS A 402 -7.81 11.74 16.26
C LYS A 402 -8.84 11.33 15.21
N TYR A 403 -9.63 12.29 14.76
CA TYR A 403 -10.78 12.05 13.87
C TYR A 403 -10.78 13.01 12.70
N ILE A 404 -11.20 12.50 11.55
CA ILE A 404 -11.58 13.30 10.38
C ILE A 404 -13.08 13.23 10.29
N ALA A 405 -13.77 14.37 10.49
CA ALA A 405 -15.21 14.47 10.44
C ALA A 405 -15.66 15.17 9.17
N VAL A 406 -16.76 14.69 8.59
CA VAL A 406 -17.54 15.39 7.55
C VAL A 406 -18.77 15.99 8.23
N THR A 407 -18.94 17.31 8.12
CA THR A 407 -19.93 18.09 8.86
C THR A 407 -20.90 18.84 7.94
N LYS A 408 -22.10 19.13 8.45
CA LYS A 408 -23.14 19.89 7.74
C LYS A 408 -22.81 21.37 7.59
N SER A 409 -22.00 21.90 8.52
CA SER A 409 -21.60 23.30 8.59
C SER A 409 -20.13 23.41 9.05
N PRO A 410 -19.46 24.53 8.77
CA PRO A 410 -18.12 24.79 9.32
C PRO A 410 -18.15 24.73 10.85
N ILE A 411 -17.18 24.05 11.45
CA ILE A 411 -17.05 23.93 12.92
C ILE A 411 -15.80 24.64 13.45
N GLY A 412 -15.05 25.29 12.58
CA GLY A 412 -13.76 25.94 12.86
C GLY A 412 -12.60 24.98 12.72
N GLY A 413 -11.46 25.48 12.30
CA GLY A 413 -10.25 24.69 12.04
C GLY A 413 -9.90 24.65 10.55
N ILE A 414 -10.01 23.48 9.92
CA ILE A 414 -9.66 23.31 8.49
C ILE A 414 -10.81 23.73 7.58
N ASP A 415 -12.02 23.28 7.89
CA ASP A 415 -13.26 23.59 7.16
C ASP A 415 -13.11 23.48 5.62
N TRP A 416 -12.55 22.35 5.14
CA TRP A 416 -12.39 22.12 3.70
C TRP A 416 -13.73 21.77 3.07
N GLU A 417 -14.22 22.62 2.16
CA GLU A 417 -15.49 22.45 1.47
C GLU A 417 -15.40 21.32 0.43
N LEU A 418 -16.31 20.34 0.52
CA LEU A 418 -16.42 19.21 -0.38
C LEU A 418 -17.85 19.09 -0.95
N PRO A 419 -18.01 18.54 -2.18
CA PRO A 419 -19.33 18.30 -2.76
C PRO A 419 -20.00 17.11 -2.09
N SER A 420 -21.34 17.08 -2.07
CA SER A 420 -22.10 15.95 -1.49
C SER A 420 -23.32 15.60 -2.32
N MET A 421 -23.67 14.33 -2.37
CA MET A 421 -24.87 13.80 -3.02
C MET A 421 -26.15 14.15 -2.28
N THR A 422 -26.08 14.30 -0.96
CA THR A 422 -27.24 14.52 -0.10
C THR A 422 -27.41 15.97 0.37
N GLN A 423 -26.31 16.71 0.42
CA GLN A 423 -26.25 18.12 0.81
C GLN A 423 -25.74 18.94 -0.37
N LYS A 424 -26.00 20.25 -0.38
CA LYS A 424 -25.39 21.11 -1.42
C LYS A 424 -23.88 21.10 -1.34
N LYS A 425 -23.35 21.08 -0.11
CA LYS A 425 -21.93 20.99 0.24
C LYS A 425 -21.78 20.52 1.67
N VAL A 426 -20.62 19.97 2.00
CA VAL A 426 -20.21 19.54 3.33
C VAL A 426 -18.80 20.03 3.62
N TRP A 427 -18.39 19.98 4.89
CA TRP A 427 -17.05 20.41 5.30
C TRP A 427 -16.29 19.27 5.95
N LEU A 428 -15.05 19.13 5.57
CA LEU A 428 -14.13 18.19 6.21
C LEU A 428 -13.28 18.91 7.24
N ASN A 429 -13.22 18.33 8.43
CA ASN A 429 -12.47 18.88 9.57
C ASN A 429 -11.70 17.79 10.32
N PHE A 430 -10.60 18.20 10.96
CA PHE A 430 -9.94 17.40 12.00
C PHE A 430 -10.54 17.81 13.36
N THR A 431 -10.87 16.82 14.19
CA THR A 431 -11.51 17.04 15.50
C THR A 431 -11.09 15.97 16.52
N ASP A 432 -11.13 16.33 17.79
CA ASP A 432 -10.94 15.37 18.90
C ASP A 432 -12.26 14.84 19.46
N LYS A 433 -13.41 15.30 18.95
CA LYS A 433 -14.74 14.94 19.43
C LYS A 433 -15.65 14.48 18.30
N THR A 434 -16.50 13.52 18.60
CA THR A 434 -17.47 12.93 17.65
C THR A 434 -18.93 13.11 18.07
N ASP A 435 -19.20 13.88 19.13
CA ASP A 435 -20.52 14.06 19.75
C ASP A 435 -21.32 15.26 19.22
N SER A 436 -20.83 15.94 18.17
CA SER A 436 -21.53 17.09 17.57
C SER A 436 -22.66 16.64 16.65
N SER A 437 -23.84 17.26 16.76
CA SER A 437 -25.00 17.05 15.88
C SER A 437 -24.77 17.45 14.41
N ASP A 438 -23.72 18.22 14.15
CA ASP A 438 -23.30 18.63 12.80
C ASP A 438 -22.50 17.55 12.07
N ILE A 439 -21.98 16.55 12.78
CA ILE A 439 -21.22 15.47 12.16
C ILE A 439 -22.16 14.54 11.39
N LEU A 440 -21.85 14.34 10.12
CA LEU A 440 -22.54 13.38 9.23
C LEU A 440 -21.88 12.00 9.29
N ARG A 441 -20.56 12.00 9.33
CA ARG A 441 -19.72 10.80 9.47
C ARG A 441 -18.31 11.19 9.91
N PHE A 442 -17.57 10.23 10.43
CA PHE A 442 -16.17 10.43 10.79
C PHE A 442 -15.31 9.19 10.54
N HIS A 443 -14.01 9.43 10.37
CA HIS A 443 -12.97 8.41 10.28
C HIS A 443 -11.97 8.56 11.41
N THR A 444 -11.39 7.45 11.86
CA THR A 444 -10.18 7.46 12.69
C THR A 444 -8.94 7.40 11.79
N ILE A 445 -7.79 7.78 12.32
CA ILE A 445 -6.49 7.70 11.61
C ILE A 445 -5.57 6.78 12.39
N ASN A 446 -5.06 5.73 11.76
CA ASN A 446 -4.09 4.79 12.34
C ASN A 446 -4.47 4.33 13.75
N ASN A 447 -5.75 4.09 14.00
CA ASN A 447 -6.26 3.81 15.33
C ASN A 447 -6.39 2.32 15.59
N ASP A 448 -5.61 1.80 16.55
CA ASP A 448 -5.67 0.40 17.00
C ASP A 448 -6.71 0.17 18.12
N SER A 449 -7.40 1.23 18.55
CA SER A 449 -8.43 1.11 19.59
C SER A 449 -9.65 0.38 19.07
N LEU A 450 -10.13 -0.60 19.85
CA LEU A 450 -11.36 -1.36 19.61
C LEU A 450 -12.61 -0.72 20.18
N LYS A 451 -12.59 0.56 20.49
CA LYS A 451 -13.82 1.21 20.95
C LYS A 451 -14.91 1.05 19.89
N PRO A 452 -16.08 0.54 20.25
CA PRO A 452 -17.22 0.55 19.34
C PRO A 452 -17.58 2.00 19.06
N TYR A 453 -17.83 2.28 17.79
CA TYR A 453 -18.30 3.57 17.34
C TYR A 453 -19.77 3.43 16.90
N ASP A 454 -20.49 4.53 16.94
CA ASP A 454 -21.87 4.64 16.50
C ASP A 454 -22.03 4.47 14.97
N GLU A 455 -23.23 4.69 14.46
CA GLU A 455 -23.54 4.61 13.03
C GLU A 455 -22.80 5.66 12.19
N LEU A 456 -22.32 6.75 12.80
CA LEU A 456 -21.58 7.80 12.11
C LEU A 456 -20.14 7.40 11.79
N PHE A 457 -19.65 6.32 12.37
CA PHE A 457 -18.31 5.80 12.07
C PHE A 457 -18.24 5.24 10.64
N ALA A 458 -17.45 5.88 9.79
CA ALA A 458 -17.23 5.45 8.42
C ALA A 458 -16.09 4.42 8.29
N GLY A 459 -14.99 4.58 9.03
CA GLY A 459 -13.89 3.64 8.98
C GLY A 459 -12.60 4.14 9.64
N ASP A 460 -11.61 3.28 9.68
CA ASP A 460 -10.24 3.62 10.08
C ASP A 460 -9.37 3.81 8.85
N LEU A 461 -8.76 4.97 8.71
CA LEU A 461 -7.86 5.29 7.61
C LEU A 461 -6.43 4.97 8.01
N SER A 462 -5.84 4.01 7.33
CA SER A 462 -4.40 3.77 7.42
C SER A 462 -3.67 4.79 6.56
N VAL A 463 -2.71 5.52 7.15
CA VAL A 463 -1.98 6.61 6.48
C VAL A 463 -0.51 6.56 6.84
N GLY A 464 0.35 6.69 5.84
CA GLY A 464 1.78 6.90 6.04
C GLY A 464 2.03 8.33 6.56
N THR A 465 2.25 8.45 7.87
CA THR A 465 2.39 9.75 8.55
C THR A 465 3.77 9.98 9.14
N TYR A 466 4.69 9.02 9.02
CA TYR A 466 6.01 9.14 9.62
C TYR A 466 6.71 10.42 9.20
N CYS A 467 7.08 11.23 10.19
CA CYS A 467 7.74 12.51 10.03
C CYS A 467 8.75 12.70 11.17
N TYR A 468 10.02 12.71 10.84
CA TYR A 468 11.07 12.97 11.82
C TYR A 468 11.11 14.46 12.21
N ASP A 469 11.18 15.35 11.22
CA ASP A 469 11.11 16.80 11.40
C ASP A 469 10.49 17.46 10.16
N SER A 470 9.67 18.47 10.38
CA SER A 470 9.02 19.24 9.32
C SER A 470 9.92 20.29 8.68
N ASP A 471 11.05 20.65 9.28
CA ASP A 471 12.05 21.59 8.74
C ASP A 471 13.27 20.85 8.20
N LEU A 472 13.35 20.72 6.88
CA LEU A 472 14.49 20.06 6.20
C LEU A 472 15.82 20.78 6.41
N GLY A 473 15.80 22.10 6.64
CA GLY A 473 17.01 22.90 6.91
C GLY A 473 17.57 22.54 8.29
N ALA A 474 16.74 22.65 9.33
CA ALA A 474 17.10 22.29 10.70
C ALA A 474 17.53 20.82 10.78
N LEU A 475 16.79 19.91 10.09
CA LEU A 475 17.11 18.50 10.03
C LEU A 475 18.51 18.21 9.48
N THR A 476 18.86 18.81 8.33
CA THR A 476 20.18 18.63 7.73
C THR A 476 21.30 19.29 8.53
N ASP A 477 21.03 20.40 9.21
CA ASP A 477 22.01 21.09 10.03
C ASP A 477 22.32 20.26 11.29
N SER A 478 21.31 19.78 12.02
CA SER A 478 21.48 18.93 13.20
C SER A 478 22.18 17.60 12.88
N ALA A 479 21.84 16.96 11.76
CA ALA A 479 22.50 15.74 11.32
C ALA A 479 23.98 15.95 11.04
N ARG A 480 24.37 17.09 10.42
CA ARG A 480 25.76 17.37 10.05
C ARG A 480 26.61 17.90 11.21
N GLU A 481 26.01 18.56 12.18
CA GLU A 481 26.68 18.89 13.44
C GLU A 481 27.06 17.63 14.21
N ALA A 482 26.22 16.59 14.15
CA ALA A 482 26.48 15.32 14.82
C ALA A 482 27.48 14.43 14.05
N ASP A 483 27.36 14.32 12.72
CA ASP A 483 28.01 13.27 11.92
C ASP A 483 29.03 13.78 10.90
N GLY A 484 29.06 15.07 10.59
CA GLY A 484 29.83 15.62 9.47
C GLY A 484 29.21 15.27 8.11
N GLY A 485 29.96 15.42 7.02
CA GLY A 485 29.50 15.12 5.67
C GLY A 485 28.79 16.30 4.99
N ILE A 486 28.28 16.08 3.77
CA ILE A 486 27.64 17.15 2.99
C ILE A 486 26.25 17.50 3.53
N LYS A 487 25.95 18.82 3.57
CA LYS A 487 24.61 19.31 3.88
C LYS A 487 23.71 19.20 2.66
N ARG A 488 23.02 18.07 2.54
CA ARG A 488 22.12 17.74 1.42
C ARG A 488 20.90 16.97 1.92
N ILE A 489 19.81 17.17 1.21
CA ILE A 489 18.64 16.30 1.27
C ILE A 489 18.71 15.29 0.15
N ALA A 490 18.05 14.15 0.33
CA ALA A 490 17.69 13.28 -0.78
C ALA A 490 16.16 13.16 -0.88
N VAL A 491 15.75 12.86 -2.10
CA VAL A 491 14.38 12.47 -2.46
C VAL A 491 14.45 11.05 -2.99
N CYS A 492 13.59 10.19 -2.47
CA CYS A 492 13.41 8.82 -2.97
C CYS A 492 12.00 8.68 -3.52
N ARG A 493 11.89 8.20 -4.74
CA ARG A 493 10.66 7.63 -5.29
C ARG A 493 10.84 6.14 -5.46
N ALA A 494 9.86 5.38 -4.98
CA ALA A 494 9.86 3.93 -5.08
C ALA A 494 8.47 3.43 -5.46
N ASP A 495 8.41 2.41 -6.29
CA ASP A 495 7.16 1.84 -6.76
C ASP A 495 7.26 0.31 -6.84
N VAL A 496 6.15 -0.38 -6.60
CA VAL A 496 6.08 -1.84 -6.63
C VAL A 496 6.09 -2.33 -8.08
N ASP A 497 7.03 -3.20 -8.37
CA ASP A 497 7.18 -3.75 -9.72
C ASP A 497 5.99 -4.63 -10.13
N ASN A 498 5.39 -4.31 -11.29
CA ASN A 498 4.33 -5.09 -11.93
C ASN A 498 3.02 -5.27 -11.12
N LEU A 499 2.70 -4.35 -10.20
CA LEU A 499 1.50 -4.46 -9.35
C LEU A 499 0.20 -4.55 -10.17
N GLY A 500 0.05 -3.78 -11.23
CA GLY A 500 -1.13 -3.85 -12.11
C GLY A 500 -1.33 -5.24 -12.72
N ALA A 501 -0.25 -5.91 -13.12
CA ALA A 501 -0.32 -7.29 -13.60
C ALA A 501 -0.66 -8.27 -12.46
N ALA A 502 -0.24 -7.98 -11.23
CA ALA A 502 -0.59 -8.77 -10.04
C ALA A 502 -2.09 -8.81 -9.78
N PHE A 503 -2.79 -7.70 -9.95
CA PHE A 503 -4.24 -7.63 -9.79
C PHE A 503 -5.00 -8.42 -10.86
N VAL A 504 -4.54 -8.43 -12.10
CA VAL A 504 -5.25 -9.05 -13.24
C VAL A 504 -4.96 -10.54 -13.36
N SER A 505 -3.71 -10.95 -13.18
CA SER A 505 -3.24 -12.32 -13.45
C SER A 505 -2.33 -12.89 -12.36
N GLY A 506 -2.28 -12.24 -11.22
CA GLY A 506 -1.29 -12.52 -10.20
C GLY A 506 -1.39 -13.89 -9.55
N PHE A 507 -2.56 -14.49 -9.57
CA PHE A 507 -2.79 -15.81 -8.98
C PHE A 507 -2.81 -16.95 -10.00
N VAL A 508 -2.25 -16.73 -11.19
CA VAL A 508 -2.10 -17.76 -12.20
C VAL A 508 -1.00 -18.74 -11.77
N ASP A 509 -1.36 -20.01 -11.63
CA ASP A 509 -0.42 -21.09 -11.32
C ASP A 509 0.38 -21.47 -12.59
N LYS A 510 1.60 -20.99 -12.69
CA LYS A 510 2.49 -21.27 -13.83
C LYS A 510 2.92 -22.75 -13.93
N SER A 511 2.68 -23.55 -12.89
CA SER A 511 2.94 -25.00 -12.89
C SER A 511 1.75 -25.83 -13.40
N GLY A 512 0.61 -25.21 -13.66
CA GLY A 512 -0.58 -25.89 -14.17
C GLY A 512 -0.34 -26.45 -15.57
N ASN A 513 -0.78 -27.71 -15.77
CA ASN A 513 -0.61 -28.41 -17.06
C ASN A 513 -1.63 -27.99 -18.14
N ASN A 514 -2.67 -27.28 -17.74
CA ASN A 514 -3.71 -26.75 -18.62
C ASN A 514 -4.30 -25.44 -18.06
N PRO A 515 -5.03 -24.64 -18.88
CA PRO A 515 -5.58 -23.36 -18.42
C PRO A 515 -6.47 -23.44 -17.18
N SER A 516 -7.25 -24.51 -17.02
CA SER A 516 -8.11 -24.72 -15.84
C SER A 516 -7.30 -24.84 -14.56
N GLN A 517 -6.23 -25.63 -14.60
CA GLN A 517 -5.30 -25.76 -13.47
C GLN A 517 -4.53 -24.49 -13.22
N SER A 518 -4.07 -23.82 -14.27
CA SER A 518 -3.33 -22.56 -14.14
C SER A 518 -4.17 -21.47 -13.48
N ASN A 519 -5.44 -21.35 -13.81
CA ASN A 519 -6.33 -20.29 -13.32
C ASN A 519 -7.12 -20.62 -12.06
N ARG A 520 -6.92 -21.80 -11.45
CA ARG A 520 -7.71 -22.28 -10.30
C ARG A 520 -7.64 -21.39 -9.05
N TYR A 521 -6.60 -20.56 -8.94
CA TYR A 521 -6.43 -19.66 -7.79
C TYR A 521 -6.83 -18.22 -8.09
N VAL A 522 -7.17 -17.90 -9.34
CA VAL A 522 -7.63 -16.56 -9.73
C VAL A 522 -9.06 -16.37 -9.23
N SER A 523 -9.28 -15.46 -8.30
CA SER A 523 -10.60 -15.17 -7.73
C SER A 523 -10.66 -13.77 -7.12
N LEU A 524 -11.88 -13.22 -7.03
CA LEU A 524 -12.13 -11.94 -6.38
C LEU A 524 -11.66 -11.94 -4.91
N THR A 525 -11.84 -13.04 -4.20
CA THR A 525 -11.45 -13.16 -2.78
C THR A 525 -9.95 -12.98 -2.59
N ARG A 526 -9.11 -13.60 -3.45
CA ARG A 526 -7.66 -13.43 -3.38
C ARG A 526 -7.23 -12.02 -3.78
N THR A 527 -7.85 -11.46 -4.81
CA THR A 527 -7.57 -10.09 -5.21
C THR A 527 -7.91 -9.10 -4.10
N ALA A 528 -9.05 -9.26 -3.42
CA ALA A 528 -9.43 -8.41 -2.28
C ALA A 528 -8.48 -8.56 -1.08
N ALA A 529 -8.09 -9.78 -0.72
CA ALA A 529 -7.12 -10.03 0.34
C ALA A 529 -5.74 -9.47 0.01
N PHE A 530 -5.27 -9.61 -1.24
CA PHE A 530 -4.03 -9.05 -1.74
C PHE A 530 -4.04 -7.51 -1.69
N SER A 531 -5.13 -6.90 -2.15
CA SER A 531 -5.34 -5.46 -2.10
C SER A 531 -5.21 -4.91 -0.67
N ARG A 532 -5.90 -5.52 0.30
CA ARG A 532 -5.80 -5.14 1.71
C ARG A 532 -4.38 -5.30 2.24
N SER A 533 -3.70 -6.40 1.91
CA SER A 533 -2.34 -6.67 2.32
C SER A 533 -1.37 -5.57 1.83
N MET A 534 -1.46 -5.17 0.56
CA MET A 534 -0.64 -4.09 0.00
C MET A 534 -0.95 -2.75 0.66
N SER A 535 -2.23 -2.41 0.82
CA SER A 535 -2.64 -1.17 1.49
C SER A 535 -2.14 -1.10 2.93
N LEU A 536 -2.20 -2.20 3.69
CA LEU A 536 -1.66 -2.26 5.06
C LEU A 536 -0.15 -2.01 5.09
N PHE A 537 0.62 -2.59 4.16
CA PHE A 537 2.06 -2.38 4.14
C PHE A 537 2.41 -0.91 3.87
N PHE A 538 1.91 -0.35 2.77
CA PHE A 538 2.28 1.00 2.34
C PHE A 538 1.59 2.12 3.12
N LYS A 539 0.44 1.87 3.73
CA LYS A 539 -0.28 2.91 4.50
C LYS A 539 -0.09 2.79 6.00
N ARG A 540 0.06 1.59 6.53
CA ARG A 540 0.17 1.37 7.98
C ARG A 540 1.59 0.99 8.40
N TYR A 541 2.10 -0.15 7.91
CA TYR A 541 3.36 -0.71 8.38
C TYR A 541 4.59 0.09 7.95
N ILE A 542 4.52 0.90 6.91
CA ILE A 542 5.61 1.81 6.52
C ILE A 542 6.03 2.74 7.67
N ASN A 543 5.09 3.17 8.53
CA ASN A 543 5.41 4.00 9.69
C ASN A 543 6.32 3.26 10.66
N ASP A 544 6.02 1.97 10.92
CA ASP A 544 6.81 1.12 11.82
C ASP A 544 8.17 0.79 11.21
N VAL A 545 8.25 0.55 9.88
CA VAL A 545 9.53 0.32 9.17
C VAL A 545 10.47 1.50 9.32
N LEU A 546 9.95 2.72 9.14
CA LEU A 546 10.79 3.94 9.15
C LEU A 546 11.15 4.40 10.57
N SER A 547 10.34 4.05 11.57
CA SER A 547 10.59 4.40 12.98
C SER A 547 11.43 3.37 13.73
N ALA A 548 11.54 2.13 13.21
CA ALA A 548 12.29 1.06 13.86
C ALA A 548 13.81 1.26 13.78
N GLU A 549 14.52 0.72 14.78
CA GLU A 549 15.96 0.49 14.62
C GLU A 549 16.21 -0.50 13.49
N CYS A 550 17.11 -0.13 12.59
CA CYS A 550 17.41 -0.90 11.40
C CYS A 550 18.74 -1.63 11.53
N ASP A 551 18.80 -2.87 11.02
CA ASP A 551 20.03 -3.65 10.95
C ASP A 551 21.06 -3.04 9.97
N PHE A 552 20.57 -2.48 8.87
CA PHE A 552 21.38 -1.80 7.87
C PHE A 552 21.43 -0.30 8.11
N LYS A 553 22.61 0.28 8.20
CA LYS A 553 22.87 1.72 8.34
C LYS A 553 24.03 2.16 7.46
N LEU A 554 23.81 3.22 6.69
CA LEU A 554 24.89 3.83 5.91
C LEU A 554 25.82 4.68 6.79
N SER A 555 25.28 5.34 7.81
CA SER A 555 25.98 6.12 8.82
C SER A 555 25.91 5.44 10.20
N LYS A 556 26.98 5.56 11.02
CA LYS A 556 27.13 4.82 12.29
C LYS A 556 26.28 5.36 13.46
N LYS A 557 25.62 6.53 13.33
CA LYS A 557 25.17 7.29 14.49
C LYS A 557 23.67 7.32 14.77
N ASN A 558 22.77 7.02 13.82
CA ASN A 558 21.34 7.22 14.04
C ASN A 558 20.57 5.95 14.35
N SER A 559 19.73 6.02 15.40
CA SER A 559 18.81 4.96 15.78
C SER A 559 17.53 4.93 14.93
N ALA A 560 17.03 6.08 14.44
CA ALA A 560 15.86 6.21 13.58
C ALA A 560 16.19 7.01 12.31
N GLY A 561 15.56 6.68 11.20
CA GLY A 561 15.78 7.38 9.93
C GLY A 561 15.29 8.83 9.97
N GLN A 562 16.16 9.79 9.65
CA GLN A 562 15.80 11.21 9.55
C GLN A 562 15.14 11.50 8.20
N VAL A 563 13.99 10.89 8.01
CA VAL A 563 13.19 10.96 6.79
C VAL A 563 11.75 11.34 7.08
N ASN A 564 11.06 11.79 6.06
CA ASN A 564 9.66 12.14 6.12
C ASN A 564 8.91 11.46 4.97
N ILE A 565 7.78 10.86 5.25
CA ILE A 565 6.83 10.46 4.22
C ILE A 565 6.15 11.73 3.71
N VAL A 566 6.23 11.95 2.41
CA VAL A 566 5.42 12.93 1.70
C VAL A 566 4.18 12.28 1.15
N TYR A 567 4.34 11.12 0.55
CA TYR A 567 3.31 10.30 -0.02
C TYR A 567 3.63 8.82 0.18
N SER A 568 2.63 8.05 0.56
CA SER A 568 2.67 6.60 0.58
C SER A 568 1.25 6.09 0.37
N GLY A 569 0.96 5.58 -0.82
CA GLY A 569 -0.38 5.15 -1.18
C GLY A 569 -0.37 4.06 -2.25
N GLY A 570 -1.03 2.96 -1.97
CA GLY A 570 -1.16 1.86 -2.93
C GLY A 570 0.15 1.09 -3.15
N ASP A 571 1.00 1.60 -3.99
CA ASP A 571 2.27 0.99 -4.44
C ASP A 571 3.42 1.99 -4.51
N ASP A 572 3.11 3.27 -4.49
CA ASP A 572 4.04 4.36 -4.75
C ASP A 572 4.42 5.05 -3.42
N VAL A 573 5.71 5.28 -3.22
CA VAL A 573 6.26 5.90 -2.00
C VAL A 573 7.17 7.06 -2.38
N PHE A 574 7.01 8.19 -1.69
CA PHE A 574 7.85 9.37 -1.82
C PHE A 574 8.40 9.78 -0.46
N LEU A 575 9.72 9.64 -0.29
CA LEU A 575 10.43 10.01 0.93
C LEU A 575 11.34 11.21 0.69
N VAL A 576 11.46 12.06 1.70
CA VAL A 576 12.39 13.19 1.71
C VAL A 576 13.07 13.27 3.08
N GLY A 577 14.39 13.45 3.10
CA GLY A 577 15.11 13.53 4.37
C GLY A 577 16.61 13.83 4.18
N VAL A 578 17.39 13.55 5.21
CA VAL A 578 18.85 13.60 5.11
C VAL A 578 19.33 12.52 4.13
N TRP A 579 20.25 12.85 3.25
CA TRP A 579 20.55 12.03 2.07
C TRP A 579 20.98 10.58 2.37
N ASP A 580 21.78 10.36 3.39
CA ASP A 580 22.26 9.03 3.83
C ASP A 580 21.18 8.23 4.57
N ASP A 581 20.31 8.92 5.32
CA ASP A 581 19.15 8.31 5.96
C ASP A 581 18.08 7.91 4.96
N VAL A 582 17.91 8.66 3.86
CA VAL A 582 16.98 8.29 2.78
C VAL A 582 17.46 7.01 2.09
N ILE A 583 18.76 6.85 1.82
CA ILE A 583 19.31 5.61 1.24
C ILE A 583 19.12 4.45 2.22
N THR A 584 19.45 4.65 3.49
CA THR A 584 19.26 3.67 4.56
C THR A 584 17.81 3.22 4.64
N SER A 585 16.87 4.18 4.69
CA SER A 585 15.43 3.92 4.80
C SER A 585 14.88 3.21 3.56
N ALA A 586 15.37 3.54 2.37
CA ALA A 586 14.94 2.88 1.12
C ALA A 586 15.37 1.39 1.09
N VAL A 587 16.61 1.08 1.51
CA VAL A 587 17.09 -0.30 1.61
C VAL A 587 16.26 -1.09 2.64
N ASN A 588 16.04 -0.51 3.83
CA ASN A 588 15.27 -1.17 4.88
C ASN A 588 13.79 -1.36 4.51
N LEU A 589 13.19 -0.37 3.83
CA LEU A 589 11.81 -0.47 3.32
C LEU A 589 11.70 -1.62 2.30
N ARG A 590 12.63 -1.69 1.35
CA ARG A 590 12.67 -2.79 0.38
C ARG A 590 12.86 -4.14 1.06
N ASP A 591 13.78 -4.27 2.01
CA ASP A 591 14.03 -5.52 2.70
C ASP A 591 12.82 -5.96 3.54
N ALA A 592 12.16 -5.01 4.22
CA ALA A 592 10.90 -5.27 4.94
C ALA A 592 9.78 -5.72 3.99
N PHE A 593 9.65 -5.09 2.82
CA PHE A 593 8.65 -5.46 1.83
C PHE A 593 8.89 -6.85 1.24
N ILE A 594 10.12 -7.16 0.84
CA ILE A 594 10.50 -8.50 0.35
C ILE A 594 10.17 -9.57 1.39
N LYS A 595 10.47 -9.30 2.66
CA LYS A 595 10.17 -10.20 3.76
C LYS A 595 8.66 -10.35 3.97
N TYR A 596 7.92 -9.24 3.91
CA TYR A 596 6.47 -9.22 4.06
C TYR A 596 5.74 -10.02 2.98
N CYS A 597 6.15 -9.90 1.72
CA CYS A 597 5.55 -10.61 0.59
C CYS A 597 6.29 -11.90 0.20
N CYS A 598 7.21 -12.43 1.04
CA CYS A 598 8.00 -13.64 0.78
C CYS A 598 8.75 -13.61 -0.56
N GLY A 599 9.22 -12.46 -1.00
CA GLY A 599 9.93 -12.29 -2.27
C GLY A 599 9.05 -12.32 -3.52
N ALA A 600 7.74 -12.27 -3.34
CA ALA A 600 6.77 -12.37 -4.41
C ALA A 600 6.74 -11.16 -5.33
N LEU A 601 6.90 -10.00 -4.75
CA LEU A 601 6.95 -8.71 -5.43
C LEU A 601 8.26 -8.02 -5.10
N THR A 602 8.66 -7.11 -5.96
CA THR A 602 9.87 -6.30 -5.82
C THR A 602 9.53 -4.82 -5.90
N ILE A 603 10.48 -3.98 -5.51
CA ILE A 603 10.37 -2.52 -5.58
C ILE A 603 11.54 -2.01 -6.42
N SER A 604 11.26 -1.08 -7.32
CA SER A 604 12.28 -0.27 -7.99
C SER A 604 12.22 1.16 -7.47
N ALA A 605 13.38 1.82 -7.35
CA ALA A 605 13.46 3.17 -6.81
C ALA A 605 14.47 4.07 -7.52
N GLY A 606 14.20 5.37 -7.49
CA GLY A 606 15.15 6.43 -7.84
C GLY A 606 15.48 7.29 -6.62
N ILE A 607 16.75 7.55 -6.35
CA ILE A 607 17.21 8.39 -5.24
C ILE A 607 18.12 9.50 -5.75
N GLY A 608 17.64 10.74 -5.68
CA GLY A 608 18.38 11.95 -6.07
C GLY A 608 18.84 12.74 -4.85
N ILE A 609 20.03 13.35 -4.92
CA ILE A 609 20.60 14.22 -3.87
C ILE A 609 20.54 15.69 -4.31
N PHE A 610 20.01 16.54 -3.42
CA PHE A 610 19.75 17.94 -3.72
C PHE A 610 20.26 18.88 -2.62
N ARG A 611 20.39 20.17 -2.96
CA ARG A 611 20.55 21.22 -1.96
C ARG A 611 19.23 21.40 -1.22
N VAL A 612 19.29 21.79 0.07
CA VAL A 612 18.08 21.98 0.91
C VAL A 612 17.05 22.93 0.27
N LYS A 613 17.50 23.96 -0.43
CA LYS A 613 16.64 24.95 -1.12
C LYS A 613 16.36 24.62 -2.59
N TYR A 614 16.69 23.40 -3.04
CA TYR A 614 16.38 23.00 -4.42
C TYR A 614 14.86 22.85 -4.59
N PRO A 615 14.28 23.30 -5.72
CA PRO A 615 12.82 23.18 -5.94
C PRO A 615 12.38 21.72 -5.88
N ILE A 616 11.43 21.44 -5.02
CA ILE A 616 10.98 20.06 -4.78
C ILE A 616 10.28 19.45 -6.01
N SER A 617 9.61 20.30 -6.82
CA SER A 617 9.03 19.87 -8.10
C SER A 617 10.10 19.33 -9.07
N ALA A 618 11.19 20.06 -9.24
CA ALA A 618 12.29 19.60 -10.08
C ALA A 618 13.03 18.38 -9.48
N ALA A 619 13.10 18.28 -8.15
CA ALA A 619 13.64 17.08 -7.49
C ALA A 619 12.73 15.87 -7.72
N ALA A 620 11.42 16.04 -7.66
CA ALA A 620 10.45 14.97 -7.91
C ALA A 620 10.48 14.50 -9.37
N GLU A 621 10.62 15.42 -10.33
CA GLU A 621 10.74 15.11 -11.76
C GLU A 621 12.03 14.31 -12.03
N PHE A 622 13.16 14.79 -11.55
CA PHE A 622 14.43 14.08 -11.71
C PHE A 622 14.43 12.70 -11.04
N THR A 623 13.82 12.55 -9.86
CA THR A 623 13.72 11.24 -9.22
C THR A 623 12.75 10.29 -9.91
N ALA A 624 11.76 10.81 -10.66
CA ALA A 624 10.95 10.00 -11.55
C ALA A 624 11.79 9.41 -12.70
N GLU A 625 12.66 10.21 -13.31
CA GLU A 625 13.59 9.71 -14.35
C GLU A 625 14.52 8.62 -13.79
N LEU A 626 15.00 8.77 -12.54
CA LEU A 626 15.81 7.75 -11.87
C LEU A 626 15.01 6.46 -11.63
N GLU A 627 13.77 6.57 -11.17
CA GLU A 627 12.88 5.43 -10.96
C GLU A 627 12.61 4.69 -12.28
N ASP A 628 12.32 5.41 -13.36
CA ASP A 628 12.13 4.85 -14.69
C ASP A 628 13.40 4.13 -15.19
N ALA A 629 14.58 4.71 -14.96
CA ALA A 629 15.86 4.09 -15.28
C ALA A 629 16.09 2.79 -14.50
N ALA A 630 15.74 2.76 -13.20
CA ALA A 630 15.79 1.55 -12.38
C ALA A 630 14.82 0.48 -12.88
N LYS A 631 13.59 0.85 -13.27
CA LYS A 631 12.58 -0.05 -13.84
C LYS A 631 12.98 -0.60 -15.23
N ALA A 632 13.82 0.11 -15.95
CA ALA A 632 14.33 -0.30 -17.27
C ALA A 632 15.55 -1.25 -17.20
N ARG A 633 16.02 -1.61 -15.98
CA ARG A 633 17.17 -2.51 -15.81
C ARG A 633 16.87 -3.88 -16.43
N CYS A 634 17.83 -4.36 -17.24
CA CYS A 634 17.80 -5.68 -17.85
C CYS A 634 18.94 -6.55 -17.28
N ASP A 635 18.78 -7.87 -17.36
CA ASP A 635 19.86 -8.83 -17.13
C ASP A 635 20.82 -8.92 -18.35
N ASP A 636 21.86 -9.77 -18.23
CA ASP A 636 22.85 -9.97 -19.28
C ASP A 636 22.26 -10.54 -20.59
N ASN A 637 21.06 -11.09 -20.55
CA ASN A 637 20.32 -11.61 -21.70
C ASN A 637 19.35 -10.56 -22.31
N GLY A 638 19.32 -9.32 -21.78
CA GLY A 638 18.42 -8.27 -22.22
C GLY A 638 16.97 -8.44 -21.71
N VAL A 639 16.75 -9.31 -20.72
CA VAL A 639 15.43 -9.49 -20.11
C VAL A 639 15.24 -8.45 -19.00
N LEU A 640 14.08 -7.78 -19.02
CA LEU A 640 13.72 -6.78 -18.03
C LEU A 640 13.59 -7.42 -16.63
N VAL A 641 14.46 -7.04 -15.70
CA VAL A 641 14.55 -7.67 -14.37
C VAL A 641 13.93 -6.77 -13.30
N LYS A 642 13.92 -5.43 -13.49
CA LYS A 642 13.51 -4.48 -12.46
C LYS A 642 14.24 -4.72 -11.13
N ASN A 643 13.58 -4.57 -9.97
CA ASN A 643 14.14 -4.81 -8.62
C ASN A 643 15.47 -4.09 -8.42
N ALA A 644 15.50 -2.81 -8.76
CA ALA A 644 16.71 -2.01 -8.85
C ALA A 644 16.55 -0.64 -8.22
N VAL A 645 17.68 0.00 -7.95
CA VAL A 645 17.75 1.38 -7.49
C VAL A 645 18.73 2.17 -8.35
N ALA A 646 18.29 3.33 -8.82
CA ALA A 646 19.16 4.31 -9.46
C ALA A 646 19.54 5.38 -8.43
N LEU A 647 20.85 5.60 -8.27
CA LEU A 647 21.39 6.54 -7.29
C LEU A 647 22.09 7.68 -8.02
N PHE A 648 21.66 8.91 -7.73
CA PHE A 648 22.31 10.16 -8.12
C PHE A 648 22.19 10.56 -9.58
N ASP A 649 22.21 9.62 -10.54
CA ASP A 649 22.16 9.90 -11.98
C ASP A 649 21.44 8.76 -12.72
N VAL A 650 20.99 9.03 -13.94
CA VAL A 650 20.27 8.07 -14.81
C VAL A 650 21.20 7.15 -15.63
N GLY A 651 22.50 7.37 -15.57
CA GLY A 651 23.50 6.53 -16.25
C GLY A 651 23.48 5.08 -15.74
N SER A 652 23.74 4.12 -16.62
CA SER A 652 23.75 2.70 -16.26
C SER A 652 24.74 2.38 -15.13
N GLU A 653 25.82 3.16 -15.02
CA GLU A 653 26.80 3.04 -13.94
C GLU A 653 26.29 3.47 -12.56
N TYR A 654 25.08 4.05 -12.47
CA TYR A 654 24.43 4.47 -11.22
C TYR A 654 23.24 3.59 -10.86
N ILE A 655 22.96 2.53 -11.62
CA ILE A 655 21.83 1.61 -11.43
C ILE A 655 22.34 0.28 -10.90
N PHE A 656 21.83 -0.12 -9.74
CA PHE A 656 22.21 -1.34 -9.03
C PHE A 656 21.00 -2.20 -8.71
N ASN A 657 21.18 -3.53 -8.67
CA ASN A 657 20.27 -4.35 -7.89
C ASN A 657 20.43 -3.99 -6.40
N TRP A 658 19.35 -4.11 -5.63
CA TRP A 658 19.39 -3.76 -4.21
C TRP A 658 20.43 -4.56 -3.40
N ASN A 659 20.60 -5.83 -3.70
CA ASN A 659 21.62 -6.65 -3.02
C ASN A 659 23.04 -6.25 -3.45
N GLU A 660 23.24 -5.90 -4.73
CA GLU A 660 24.52 -5.35 -5.21
C GLU A 660 24.87 -4.04 -4.47
N LEU A 661 23.91 -3.13 -4.34
CA LEU A 661 24.12 -1.90 -3.59
C LEU A 661 24.45 -2.19 -2.12
N LYS A 662 23.69 -3.05 -1.45
CA LYS A 662 23.86 -3.34 -0.03
C LYS A 662 25.17 -4.12 0.23
N GLU A 663 25.33 -5.29 -0.37
CA GLU A 663 26.40 -6.23 -0.07
C GLU A 663 27.74 -5.83 -0.74
N LYS A 664 27.67 -5.41 -2.03
CA LYS A 664 28.90 -5.16 -2.81
C LYS A 664 29.41 -3.72 -2.71
N VAL A 665 28.50 -2.74 -2.86
CA VAL A 665 28.90 -1.34 -2.80
C VAL A 665 29.17 -0.91 -1.36
N ILE A 666 28.23 -1.20 -0.43
CA ILE A 666 28.26 -0.63 0.92
C ILE A 666 29.03 -1.56 1.89
N GLU A 667 28.59 -2.81 2.07
CA GLU A 667 29.18 -3.72 3.08
C GLU A 667 30.60 -4.16 2.70
N GLU A 668 30.90 -4.35 1.42
CA GLU A 668 32.23 -4.77 0.96
C GLU A 668 33.15 -3.58 0.68
N LYS A 669 32.82 -2.76 -0.36
CA LYS A 669 33.73 -1.74 -0.89
C LYS A 669 33.81 -0.49 -0.05
N LEU A 670 32.67 0.06 0.36
CA LEU A 670 32.63 1.25 1.21
C LEU A 670 33.26 0.97 2.57
N THR A 671 32.95 -0.18 3.18
CA THR A 671 33.53 -0.57 4.47
C THR A 671 35.06 -0.67 4.40
N LEU A 672 35.62 -1.32 3.36
CA LEU A 672 37.08 -1.42 3.20
C LEU A 672 37.73 -0.03 3.00
N ILE A 673 37.08 0.88 2.25
CA ILE A 673 37.53 2.27 2.09
C ILE A 673 37.54 2.99 3.45
N GLN A 674 36.48 2.86 4.24
CA GLN A 674 36.38 3.44 5.58
C GLN A 674 37.43 2.88 6.54
N GLU A 675 37.58 1.54 6.61
CA GLU A 675 38.56 0.90 7.44
C GLU A 675 40.01 1.39 7.14
N TYR A 676 40.34 1.54 5.87
CA TYR A 676 41.65 1.99 5.48
C TYR A 676 41.91 3.49 5.70
N ILE A 677 40.99 4.35 5.25
CA ILE A 677 41.14 5.82 5.27
C ILE A 677 40.90 6.38 6.67
N ASP A 678 39.89 5.92 7.40
CA ASP A 678 39.52 6.46 8.72
C ASP A 678 40.46 5.90 9.81
N GLY A 679 41.04 4.71 9.63
CA GLY A 679 42.08 4.16 10.51
C GLY A 679 43.39 4.95 10.45
N GLU A 680 43.58 5.83 9.46
CA GLU A 680 44.74 6.74 9.37
C GLU A 680 44.63 8.02 10.20
N LYS A 681 43.43 8.38 10.68
CA LYS A 681 43.21 9.64 11.39
C LYS A 681 43.94 9.78 12.74
N ASP A 682 44.37 8.66 13.32
CA ASP A 682 45.08 8.62 14.59
C ASP A 682 46.60 8.89 14.48
N THR A 683 47.12 9.18 13.30
CA THR A 683 48.55 9.48 13.06
C THR A 683 48.73 10.77 12.28
N GLU A 684 49.80 11.57 12.58
CA GLU A 684 50.08 12.89 12.01
C GLU A 684 50.19 12.98 10.47
N SER A 685 49.95 11.90 9.72
CA SER A 685 50.08 11.79 8.26
C SER A 685 48.77 12.01 7.48
N VAL A 686 47.79 12.70 8.01
CA VAL A 686 46.38 12.79 7.61
C VAL A 686 46.05 13.47 6.24
N GLY A 687 47.02 13.85 5.44
CA GLY A 687 46.74 14.68 4.24
C GLY A 687 46.47 13.94 2.90
N HIS A 688 46.70 12.66 2.79
CA HIS A 688 46.80 11.99 1.47
C HIS A 688 45.56 11.18 1.03
N GLY A 689 44.71 10.72 1.94
CA GLY A 689 43.62 9.76 1.63
C GLY A 689 42.50 10.28 0.69
N LYS A 690 41.92 11.44 0.97
CA LYS A 690 40.83 11.97 0.16
C LYS A 690 41.24 12.40 -1.25
N ALA A 691 42.39 13.06 -1.39
CA ALA A 691 42.88 13.48 -2.71
C ALA A 691 43.18 12.27 -3.61
N MET A 692 43.63 11.17 -3.02
CA MET A 692 43.84 9.89 -3.70
C MET A 692 42.54 9.31 -4.22
N LEU A 693 41.49 9.26 -3.39
CA LEU A 693 40.18 8.74 -3.81
C LEU A 693 39.60 9.50 -5.00
N TYR A 694 39.74 10.84 -5.04
CA TYR A 694 39.31 11.63 -6.21
C TYR A 694 40.12 11.30 -7.47
N LYS A 695 41.45 11.06 -7.34
CA LYS A 695 42.25 10.61 -8.46
C LYS A 695 41.85 9.21 -8.90
N LEU A 696 41.64 8.28 -7.98
CA LEU A 696 41.18 6.93 -8.25
C LEU A 696 39.82 6.96 -8.98
N LEU A 697 38.87 7.75 -8.50
CA LEU A 697 37.56 7.94 -9.13
C LEU A 697 37.70 8.40 -10.59
N SER A 698 38.55 9.40 -10.84
CA SER A 698 38.80 9.90 -12.20
C SER A 698 39.45 8.82 -13.10
N LEU A 699 40.39 8.04 -12.59
CA LEU A 699 41.03 6.97 -13.33
C LEU A 699 40.06 5.80 -13.62
N CYS A 700 39.20 5.45 -12.69
CA CYS A 700 38.17 4.44 -12.87
C CYS A 700 37.11 4.83 -13.92
N ARG A 701 36.70 6.10 -13.97
CA ARG A 701 35.77 6.62 -14.98
C ARG A 701 36.34 6.59 -16.40
N ASP A 702 37.63 6.89 -16.55
CA ASP A 702 38.38 6.90 -17.84
C ASP A 702 39.14 5.61 -18.08
N PHE A 703 38.69 4.45 -17.61
CA PHE A 703 39.44 3.21 -17.58
C PHE A 703 39.81 2.64 -18.96
N ASP A 704 39.09 2.98 -20.01
CA ASP A 704 39.35 2.53 -21.40
C ASP A 704 40.76 2.92 -21.91
N LYS A 705 41.39 3.88 -21.28
CA LYS A 705 42.77 4.26 -21.57
C LYS A 705 43.70 3.34 -20.82
N ARG A 706 44.39 2.43 -21.50
CA ARG A 706 45.38 1.47 -20.92
C ARG A 706 46.36 2.08 -19.93
N ILE A 707 46.76 3.36 -20.15
CA ILE A 707 47.65 4.10 -19.26
C ILE A 707 47.04 4.29 -17.85
N ASN A 708 45.71 4.31 -17.73
CA ASN A 708 45.09 4.51 -16.43
C ASN A 708 45.21 3.30 -15.51
N VAL A 709 45.29 2.09 -16.05
CA VAL A 709 45.60 0.88 -15.26
C VAL A 709 46.97 1.01 -14.56
N ALA A 710 47.99 1.44 -15.31
CA ALA A 710 49.32 1.69 -14.74
C ALA A 710 49.32 2.85 -13.73
N LYS A 711 48.53 3.89 -13.98
CA LYS A 711 48.40 5.01 -13.02
C LYS A 711 47.71 4.59 -11.74
N ILE A 712 46.69 3.69 -11.79
CA ILE A 712 46.06 3.12 -10.59
C ILE A 712 47.07 2.32 -9.79
N ALA A 713 47.81 1.40 -10.42
CA ALA A 713 48.86 0.64 -9.75
C ALA A 713 49.92 1.55 -9.09
N TYR A 714 50.39 2.58 -9.81
CA TYR A 714 51.33 3.56 -9.27
C TYR A 714 50.73 4.36 -8.10
N LEU A 715 49.45 4.76 -8.21
CA LEU A 715 48.77 5.49 -7.14
C LEU A 715 48.68 4.67 -5.86
N LEU A 716 48.36 3.38 -5.98
CA LEU A 716 48.27 2.44 -4.86
C LEU A 716 49.65 2.17 -4.25
N ALA A 717 50.68 1.94 -5.06
CA ALA A 717 52.04 1.72 -4.58
C ALA A 717 52.58 2.91 -3.74
N ARG A 718 52.21 4.12 -4.06
CA ARG A 718 52.61 5.31 -3.29
C ARG A 718 51.95 5.43 -1.91
N MET A 719 50.95 4.60 -1.63
CA MET A 719 50.25 4.57 -0.33
C MET A 719 50.82 3.51 0.62
N GLU A 720 51.87 2.80 0.22
CA GLU A 720 52.50 1.82 1.08
C GLU A 720 53.02 2.50 2.36
N PRO A 721 52.63 2.01 3.56
CA PRO A 721 53.04 2.61 4.82
C PRO A 721 54.60 2.51 4.99
N SER A 722 55.20 3.61 5.39
CA SER A 722 56.63 3.67 5.71
C SER A 722 56.96 3.12 7.12
N SER A 723 55.94 2.87 7.94
CA SER A 723 56.09 2.41 9.33
C SER A 723 56.23 0.88 9.41
N GLY A 724 56.98 0.38 10.41
CA GLY A 724 57.11 -1.07 10.71
C GLY A 724 55.85 -1.73 11.32
N ASP A 725 54.70 -1.08 11.30
CA ASP A 725 53.46 -1.63 11.83
C ASP A 725 52.92 -2.73 10.91
N LYS A 726 52.99 -3.96 11.37
CA LYS A 726 52.55 -5.15 10.63
C LYS A 726 51.02 -5.13 10.33
N GLN A 727 50.19 -4.64 11.23
CA GLN A 727 48.73 -4.61 11.03
C GLN A 727 48.37 -3.62 9.92
N ARG A 728 49.02 -2.48 9.89
CA ARG A 728 48.84 -1.47 8.85
C ARG A 728 49.29 -1.96 7.47
N HIS A 729 50.39 -2.70 7.39
CA HIS A 729 50.83 -3.32 6.14
C HIS A 729 49.85 -4.41 5.64
N ILE A 730 49.26 -5.18 6.54
CA ILE A 730 48.23 -6.17 6.18
C ILE A 730 46.98 -5.47 5.63
N LEU A 731 46.49 -4.40 6.29
CA LEU A 731 45.32 -3.63 5.84
C LEU A 731 45.62 -2.94 4.50
N TYR A 732 46.82 -2.35 4.34
CA TYR A 732 47.25 -1.77 3.08
C TYR A 732 47.24 -2.77 1.93
N ARG A 733 47.82 -3.97 2.12
CA ARG A 733 47.83 -5.01 1.08
C ARG A 733 46.38 -5.39 0.70
N ARG A 734 45.54 -5.68 1.69
CA ARG A 734 44.15 -5.99 1.45
C ARG A 734 43.45 -4.88 0.65
N PHE A 735 43.64 -3.62 1.04
CA PHE A 735 43.08 -2.47 0.36
C PHE A 735 43.63 -2.33 -1.08
N SER A 736 44.96 -2.35 -1.24
CA SER A 736 45.61 -2.17 -2.55
C SER A 736 45.23 -3.28 -3.53
N ASP A 737 45.27 -4.55 -3.12
CA ASP A 737 44.95 -5.70 -3.96
C ASP A 737 43.45 -5.68 -4.35
N SER A 738 42.56 -5.38 -3.40
CA SER A 738 41.10 -5.27 -3.65
C SER A 738 40.79 -4.13 -4.60
N ILE A 739 41.29 -2.91 -4.36
CA ILE A 739 41.06 -1.75 -5.23
C ILE A 739 41.54 -2.00 -6.64
N TYR A 740 42.74 -2.60 -6.80
CA TYR A 740 43.28 -2.90 -8.13
C TYR A 740 42.41 -3.93 -8.86
N THR A 741 42.02 -4.99 -8.17
CA THR A 741 41.14 -6.04 -8.72
C THR A 741 39.80 -5.45 -9.14
N TRP A 742 39.14 -4.71 -8.25
CA TRP A 742 37.84 -4.10 -8.53
C TRP A 742 37.91 -3.07 -9.67
N ALA A 743 38.98 -2.29 -9.76
CA ALA A 743 39.15 -1.33 -10.85
C ALA A 743 39.27 -2.01 -12.22
N THR A 744 39.80 -3.25 -12.28
CA THR A 744 39.99 -3.96 -13.55
C THR A 744 38.78 -4.70 -14.06
N ILE A 745 37.83 -5.06 -13.19
CA ILE A 745 36.58 -5.78 -13.52
C ILE A 745 35.48 -4.75 -13.74
N PRO A 746 34.77 -4.73 -14.87
CA PRO A 746 33.78 -3.68 -15.19
C PRO A 746 32.66 -3.53 -14.15
N SER A 747 32.04 -4.63 -13.68
CA SER A 747 31.00 -4.62 -12.64
C SER A 747 31.55 -4.09 -11.31
N ASP A 748 32.67 -4.62 -10.84
CA ASP A 748 33.30 -4.20 -9.59
C ASP A 748 33.75 -2.73 -9.64
N ARG A 749 34.21 -2.27 -10.81
CA ARG A 749 34.60 -0.88 -11.03
C ARG A 749 33.43 0.08 -10.89
N GLN A 750 32.26 -0.28 -11.41
CA GLN A 750 31.03 0.48 -11.23
C GLN A 750 30.66 0.61 -9.74
N GLU A 751 30.68 -0.52 -9.02
CA GLU A 751 30.44 -0.58 -7.58
C GLU A 751 31.48 0.23 -6.79
N LEU A 752 32.74 0.17 -7.16
CA LEU A 752 33.84 0.95 -6.56
C LEU A 752 33.64 2.46 -6.77
N ILE A 753 33.26 2.89 -7.97
CA ILE A 753 32.94 4.29 -8.27
C ILE A 753 31.86 4.78 -7.33
N MET A 754 30.78 4.02 -7.16
CA MET A 754 29.68 4.38 -6.26
C MET A 754 30.14 4.43 -4.81
N ALA A 755 30.89 3.45 -4.33
CA ALA A 755 31.42 3.42 -2.96
C ALA A 755 32.30 4.66 -2.66
N ILE A 756 33.16 5.07 -3.60
CA ILE A 756 33.99 6.29 -3.47
C ILE A 756 33.10 7.54 -3.45
N CYS A 757 32.07 7.63 -4.27
CA CYS A 757 31.12 8.76 -4.24
C CYS A 757 30.43 8.86 -2.89
N ILE A 758 29.88 7.77 -2.37
CA ILE A 758 29.23 7.70 -1.06
C ILE A 758 30.20 8.12 0.04
N TYR A 759 31.42 7.53 0.07
CA TYR A 759 32.44 7.89 1.06
C TYR A 759 32.79 9.38 1.02
N SER A 760 32.94 9.92 -0.18
CA SER A 760 33.24 11.35 -0.37
C SER A 760 32.14 12.26 0.18
N TYR A 761 30.88 11.84 0.09
CA TYR A 761 29.74 12.59 0.64
C TYR A 761 29.64 12.45 2.16
N LEU A 762 29.92 11.27 2.71
CA LEU A 762 29.92 11.05 4.16
C LEU A 762 31.04 11.82 4.90
N THR A 763 32.17 12.08 4.25
CA THR A 763 33.36 12.63 4.91
C THR A 763 33.69 14.09 4.54
N ARG A 764 32.89 14.73 3.70
CA ARG A 764 33.09 16.12 3.25
C ARG A 764 32.45 17.11 4.22
#